data_bc9e78b2209bf493982d5ffc9359f058
#
_entry.id   bc9e78b2209bf493982d5ffc9359f058
#
_cell.length_a   1.000
_cell.length_b   1.000
_cell.length_c   1.000
_cell.angle_alpha   90.00
_cell.angle_beta   90.00
_cell.angle_gamma   90.00
#
_symmetry.space_group_name_H-M   'P 1'
#
loop_
_entity.id
_entity.type
_entity.pdbx_description
1 polymer ?
#
loop_
_entity_poly.entity_id
_entity_poly.type
_entity_poly.pdbx_seq_one_letter_code
_entity_poly.pdbx_strand_id
1 'polypeptide(L)'
;MSIKKADSAGFCFGVNRAINIVNELLEKGIKVATLGPIIHNMEMVHELEERGCTPVKAVDELTDDTTLVIRSHGVEKSVIDSLVKRGINFEDATCPFVKKIHKIVSNTNTENDVVLIAGNKNHPEVCGIIGHCASDCYTFNNEAELDDLLPNILKENNKQVQIVAQTTFDTQEWKKCVKKIKKLCTNAKIFDTICNATQVRQTEASQIAAESDFMVVIGDRHSSNTGKLFDICKRQCENTVLIETAAELDLNKVSVAESIGVTAGASTPARIIKEVLDTMSEVKSGETNFEPSFEEMLEESLKNFNTNERVMGTVLSIAPNEVQVDVGRKQTGFIPASELSNDPNARPEDVVKVGDVIELLIMKTNDQEGTIMLSKRRVDAQKGWEELKEKAESQEVLSGKVTEAVKGGVIVLYNGSRIFIPASQATATREESLEDLVGQDVDFRLIEVSQNGRRRRAIGSIRSVLKEQRAAQREEFWKTCEVGKRYKGVVKSLTSYGAFVDLGGVFGMIHISELSWTHIKHPSEVVNVGDTVDVYIKDINEETKKISLGFKNAEDNPWEILKNNYPEGTVVKATIVGLTTFGAFANIIPGIDGLIHISQIANKRIEKPADVLKVGDVVEAKITAIDFDKKRVSLSMRALLPEDEQAPAESEETAE
;
A
#
# COMPACT_ATOMS: atom_id res chain seq x y z
N MET A 1 26.80 -36.72 9.47
CA MET A 1 26.81 -36.58 10.92
C MET A 1 26.67 -35.09 11.24
N SER A 2 25.62 -34.64 11.94
CA SER A 2 25.32 -33.22 12.13
C SER A 2 25.26 -32.86 13.60
N ILE A 3 25.96 -31.76 13.98
CA ILE A 3 25.74 -31.09 15.25
C ILE A 3 24.85 -29.90 14.97
N LYS A 4 23.65 -29.86 15.57
CA LYS A 4 22.69 -28.78 15.40
C LYS A 4 22.58 -27.99 16.71
N LYS A 5 23.11 -26.76 16.72
CA LYS A 5 23.00 -25.86 17.86
C LYS A 5 21.72 -25.03 17.74
N ALA A 6 21.02 -24.82 18.85
CA ALA A 6 19.90 -23.90 18.92
C ALA A 6 20.38 -22.43 18.76
N ASP A 7 19.74 -21.66 17.91
CA ASP A 7 20.06 -20.25 17.68
C ASP A 7 19.75 -19.39 18.92
N SER A 8 18.72 -19.77 19.68
CA SER A 8 18.35 -19.11 20.94
C SER A 8 19.28 -19.43 22.11
N ALA A 9 20.26 -20.35 21.98
CA ALA A 9 21.16 -20.73 23.05
C ALA A 9 21.98 -19.55 23.62
N GLY A 10 22.16 -19.50 24.97
CA GLY A 10 22.97 -18.48 25.62
C GLY A 10 22.18 -17.35 26.28
N PHE A 11 22.85 -16.27 26.70
CA PHE A 11 22.25 -15.18 27.48
C PHE A 11 20.98 -14.61 26.84
N CYS A 12 19.93 -14.42 27.68
CA CYS A 12 18.77 -13.64 27.28
C CYS A 12 19.03 -12.14 27.49
N PHE A 13 18.15 -11.29 26.95
CA PHE A 13 18.22 -9.85 27.14
C PHE A 13 18.33 -9.41 28.60
N GLY A 14 17.49 -9.97 29.50
CA GLY A 14 17.48 -9.61 30.91
C GLY A 14 18.78 -9.94 31.64
N VAL A 15 19.38 -11.08 31.30
CA VAL A 15 20.68 -11.50 31.83
C VAL A 15 21.81 -10.61 31.32
N ASN A 16 21.87 -10.38 30.02
CA ASN A 16 22.87 -9.49 29.42
C ASN A 16 22.82 -8.09 30.03
N ARG A 17 21.61 -7.53 30.17
CA ARG A 17 21.42 -6.21 30.77
C ARG A 17 21.94 -6.16 32.20
N ALA A 18 21.66 -7.19 33.01
CA ALA A 18 22.11 -7.23 34.39
C ALA A 18 23.66 -7.30 34.51
N ILE A 19 24.31 -8.09 33.66
CA ILE A 19 25.78 -8.21 33.61
C ILE A 19 26.39 -6.90 33.11
N ASN A 20 25.84 -6.26 32.09
CA ASN A 20 26.34 -4.99 31.55
C ASN A 20 26.29 -3.88 32.60
N ILE A 21 25.21 -3.78 33.41
CA ILE A 21 25.10 -2.82 34.49
C ILE A 21 26.23 -3.03 35.54
N VAL A 22 26.48 -4.28 35.91
CA VAL A 22 27.57 -4.60 36.83
C VAL A 22 28.92 -4.23 36.25
N ASN A 23 29.18 -4.59 34.99
CA ASN A 23 30.43 -4.27 34.29
C ASN A 23 30.67 -2.77 34.20
N GLU A 24 29.66 -1.99 33.81
CA GLU A 24 29.76 -0.52 33.73
C GLU A 24 30.10 0.13 35.08
N LEU A 25 29.55 -0.38 36.16
CA LEU A 25 29.84 0.11 37.49
C LEU A 25 31.25 -0.24 37.94
N LEU A 26 31.70 -1.48 37.69
CA LEU A 26 33.05 -1.93 37.96
C LEU A 26 34.11 -1.15 37.15
N GLU A 27 33.85 -0.87 35.88
CA GLU A 27 34.71 -0.05 34.99
C GLU A 27 34.85 1.40 35.51
N LYS A 28 33.80 1.93 36.15
CA LYS A 28 33.82 3.23 36.80
C LYS A 28 34.52 3.23 38.15
N GLY A 29 35.03 2.07 38.59
CA GLY A 29 35.70 1.91 39.90
C GLY A 29 34.78 1.95 41.12
N ILE A 30 33.46 1.72 40.90
CA ILE A 30 32.46 1.71 41.96
C ILE A 30 32.47 0.32 42.62
N LYS A 31 32.44 0.24 43.97
CA LYS A 31 32.24 -1.00 44.68
C LYS A 31 30.82 -1.49 44.44
N VAL A 32 30.69 -2.70 43.93
CA VAL A 32 29.40 -3.29 43.58
C VAL A 32 29.10 -4.47 44.50
N ALA A 33 27.87 -4.54 44.99
CA ALA A 33 27.33 -5.73 45.61
C ALA A 33 26.06 -6.19 44.91
N THR A 34 25.75 -7.49 44.99
CA THR A 34 24.48 -8.03 44.48
C THR A 34 23.74 -8.77 45.59
N LEU A 35 22.41 -8.69 45.65
CA LEU A 35 21.62 -9.42 46.64
C LEU A 35 21.42 -10.87 46.17
N GLY A 36 22.32 -11.75 46.61
CA GLY A 36 22.53 -13.09 46.06
C GLY A 36 23.20 -13.09 44.70
N PRO A 37 23.35 -14.23 44.03
CA PRO A 37 23.97 -14.28 42.70
C PRO A 37 23.17 -13.47 41.66
N ILE A 38 23.89 -12.68 40.85
CA ILE A 38 23.26 -11.81 39.83
C ILE A 38 22.47 -12.62 38.82
N ILE A 39 22.97 -13.80 38.46
CA ILE A 39 22.37 -14.80 37.58
C ILE A 39 22.62 -16.21 38.12
N HIS A 40 21.86 -17.21 37.61
CA HIS A 40 22.12 -18.62 37.93
C HIS A 40 23.20 -19.18 37.00
N ASN A 41 24.45 -18.83 37.25
CA ASN A 41 25.65 -19.42 36.66
C ASN A 41 26.84 -19.10 37.54
N MET A 42 27.34 -20.11 38.25
CA MET A 42 28.39 -19.94 39.27
C MET A 42 29.72 -19.51 38.68
N GLU A 43 30.07 -19.96 37.50
CA GLU A 43 31.30 -19.56 36.80
C GLU A 43 31.33 -18.05 36.55
N MET A 44 30.23 -17.50 35.98
CA MET A 44 30.09 -16.06 35.77
C MET A 44 30.05 -15.25 37.06
N VAL A 45 29.47 -15.81 38.14
CA VAL A 45 29.45 -15.15 39.44
C VAL A 45 30.88 -15.04 39.98
N HIS A 46 31.69 -16.12 39.92
CA HIS A 46 33.09 -16.09 40.33
C HIS A 46 33.93 -15.10 39.51
N GLU A 47 33.73 -15.04 38.21
CA GLU A 47 34.43 -14.06 37.36
C GLU A 47 34.12 -12.60 37.78
N LEU A 48 32.84 -12.31 38.14
CA LEU A 48 32.44 -10.98 38.61
C LEU A 48 32.97 -10.72 40.03
N GLU A 49 33.08 -11.76 40.91
CA GLU A 49 33.68 -11.66 42.25
C GLU A 49 35.16 -11.30 42.13
N GLU A 50 35.92 -11.96 41.26
CA GLU A 50 37.33 -11.65 41.02
C GLU A 50 37.51 -10.20 40.51
N ARG A 51 36.54 -9.65 39.83
CA ARG A 51 36.54 -8.26 39.34
C ARG A 51 35.99 -7.25 40.36
N GLY A 52 35.61 -7.70 41.58
CA GLY A 52 35.23 -6.84 42.69
C GLY A 52 33.72 -6.69 42.95
N CYS A 53 32.87 -7.55 42.36
CA CYS A 53 31.44 -7.60 42.65
C CYS A 53 31.15 -8.63 43.75
N THR A 54 30.65 -8.22 44.90
CA THR A 54 30.46 -9.11 46.08
C THR A 54 28.97 -9.48 46.22
N PRO A 55 28.59 -10.77 46.14
CA PRO A 55 27.24 -11.19 46.47
C PRO A 55 27.02 -11.17 47.98
N VAL A 56 25.98 -10.47 48.46
CA VAL A 56 25.55 -10.39 49.86
C VAL A 56 24.23 -11.13 50.04
N LYS A 57 24.01 -11.66 51.27
CA LYS A 57 22.78 -12.40 51.58
C LYS A 57 21.65 -11.49 52.08
N ALA A 58 22.01 -10.40 52.73
CA ALA A 58 21.05 -9.46 53.32
C ALA A 58 21.51 -8.01 53.13
N VAL A 59 20.54 -7.08 53.09
CA VAL A 59 20.80 -5.64 52.98
C VAL A 59 21.66 -5.10 54.12
N ASP A 60 21.65 -5.78 55.26
CA ASP A 60 22.41 -5.39 56.47
C ASP A 60 23.92 -5.61 56.33
N GLU A 61 24.38 -6.41 55.38
CA GLU A 61 25.79 -6.66 55.06
C GLU A 61 26.40 -5.54 54.18
N LEU A 62 25.60 -4.59 53.68
CA LEU A 62 26.07 -3.52 52.82
C LEU A 62 26.77 -2.41 53.61
N THR A 63 27.84 -1.88 53.04
CA THR A 63 28.55 -0.69 53.51
C THR A 63 28.08 0.55 52.73
N ASP A 64 28.17 1.74 53.36
CA ASP A 64 27.66 2.99 52.78
C ASP A 64 28.32 3.42 51.46
N ASP A 65 29.53 2.88 51.15
CA ASP A 65 30.31 3.15 49.93
C ASP A 65 30.04 2.15 48.81
N THR A 66 29.09 1.23 48.99
CA THR A 66 28.78 0.15 48.07
C THR A 66 27.49 0.43 47.34
N THR A 67 27.47 0.31 45.98
CA THR A 67 26.25 0.33 45.19
C THR A 67 25.69 -1.07 45.04
N LEU A 68 24.45 -1.27 45.46
CA LEU A 68 23.75 -2.55 45.27
C LEU A 68 23.16 -2.68 43.89
N VAL A 69 23.39 -3.78 43.20
CA VAL A 69 22.68 -4.13 41.98
C VAL A 69 21.61 -5.18 42.28
N ILE A 70 20.34 -4.82 42.03
CA ILE A 70 19.22 -5.76 42.17
C ILE A 70 19.28 -6.71 40.97
N ARG A 71 19.29 -8.02 41.27
CA ARG A 71 19.40 -9.10 40.25
C ARG A 71 18.27 -9.10 39.21
N SER A 72 18.48 -9.80 38.10
CA SER A 72 17.54 -9.89 36.99
C SER A 72 16.14 -10.44 37.36
N HIS A 73 16.05 -11.27 38.41
CA HIS A 73 14.80 -11.86 38.92
C HIS A 73 13.93 -10.88 39.73
N GLY A 74 14.47 -9.71 40.06
CA GLY A 74 13.85 -8.76 40.97
C GLY A 74 13.93 -9.18 42.45
N VAL A 75 13.38 -8.34 43.30
CA VAL A 75 13.26 -8.53 44.75
C VAL A 75 11.86 -8.12 45.22
N GLU A 76 11.51 -8.47 46.45
CA GLU A 76 10.25 -8.03 47.06
C GLU A 76 10.23 -6.51 47.25
N LYS A 77 9.04 -5.92 47.22
CA LYS A 77 8.85 -4.48 47.44
C LYS A 77 9.41 -4.01 48.78
N SER A 78 9.27 -4.80 49.83
CA SER A 78 9.82 -4.56 51.16
C SER A 78 11.33 -4.32 51.17
N VAL A 79 12.06 -5.01 50.30
CA VAL A 79 13.52 -4.84 50.13
C VAL A 79 13.81 -3.48 49.49
N ILE A 80 13.10 -3.12 48.44
CA ILE A 80 13.26 -1.80 47.77
C ILE A 80 12.94 -0.67 48.74
N ASP A 81 11.84 -0.79 49.50
CA ASP A 81 11.44 0.22 50.49
C ASP A 81 12.50 0.36 51.61
N SER A 82 13.13 -0.73 51.99
CA SER A 82 14.24 -0.75 52.97
C SER A 82 15.48 -0.02 52.44
N LEU A 83 15.87 -0.27 51.17
CA LEU A 83 17.01 0.39 50.55
C LEU A 83 16.81 1.90 50.49
N VAL A 84 15.62 2.33 50.02
CA VAL A 84 15.24 3.75 49.95
C VAL A 84 15.25 4.40 51.35
N LYS A 85 14.68 3.73 52.35
CA LYS A 85 14.64 4.23 53.75
C LYS A 85 16.02 4.37 54.37
N ARG A 86 16.97 3.50 54.02
CA ARG A 86 18.34 3.55 54.50
C ARG A 86 19.26 4.46 53.69
N GLY A 87 18.79 5.00 52.58
CA GLY A 87 19.59 5.86 51.69
C GLY A 87 20.72 5.11 50.97
N ILE A 88 20.59 3.80 50.76
CA ILE A 88 21.60 2.98 50.05
C ILE A 88 21.46 3.22 48.55
N ASN A 89 22.58 3.49 47.88
CA ASN A 89 22.62 3.59 46.43
C ASN A 89 22.36 2.23 45.81
N PHE A 90 21.44 2.15 44.86
CA PHE A 90 21.18 0.90 44.14
C PHE A 90 20.82 1.12 42.71
N GLU A 91 21.20 0.18 41.84
CA GLU A 91 20.80 0.06 40.45
C GLU A 91 19.85 -1.13 40.28
N ASP A 92 18.71 -0.89 39.62
CA ASP A 92 17.72 -1.95 39.47
C ASP A 92 17.89 -2.65 38.13
N ALA A 93 18.58 -3.79 38.13
CA ALA A 93 18.79 -4.68 37.00
C ALA A 93 17.65 -5.69 36.78
N THR A 94 16.53 -5.56 37.51
CA THR A 94 15.33 -6.41 37.30
C THR A 94 14.92 -6.41 35.84
N CYS A 95 14.72 -7.60 35.29
CA CYS A 95 14.28 -7.75 33.90
C CYS A 95 12.96 -7.01 33.66
N PRO A 96 12.81 -6.22 32.57
CA PRO A 96 11.59 -5.47 32.26
C PRO A 96 10.34 -6.35 32.22
N PHE A 97 10.46 -7.59 31.74
CA PHE A 97 9.34 -8.55 31.74
C PHE A 97 8.90 -8.91 33.18
N VAL A 98 9.83 -9.07 34.10
CA VAL A 98 9.51 -9.28 35.51
C VAL A 98 8.91 -8.03 36.13
N LYS A 99 9.45 -6.82 35.84
CA LYS A 99 8.86 -5.54 36.27
C LYS A 99 7.42 -5.37 35.81
N LYS A 100 7.10 -5.83 34.60
CA LYS A 100 5.72 -5.82 34.06
C LYS A 100 4.79 -6.68 34.92
N ILE A 101 5.26 -7.86 35.37
CA ILE A 101 4.49 -8.71 36.29
C ILE A 101 4.31 -8.03 37.66
N HIS A 102 5.37 -7.47 38.24
CA HIS A 102 5.28 -6.70 39.47
C HIS A 102 4.24 -5.59 39.41
N LYS A 103 4.19 -4.85 38.28
CA LYS A 103 3.20 -3.79 38.05
C LYS A 103 1.78 -4.34 37.90
N ILE A 104 1.59 -5.50 37.28
CA ILE A 104 0.27 -6.13 37.14
C ILE A 104 -0.25 -6.50 38.54
N VAL A 105 0.53 -7.22 39.34
CA VAL A 105 0.09 -7.72 40.62
C VAL A 105 0.00 -6.63 41.71
N SER A 106 0.74 -5.54 41.58
CA SER A 106 0.62 -4.38 42.49
C SER A 106 -0.60 -3.49 42.22
N ASN A 107 -1.22 -3.61 41.05
CA ASN A 107 -2.43 -2.85 40.67
C ASN A 107 -3.72 -3.63 40.99
N THR A 108 -3.67 -4.73 41.69
CA THR A 108 -4.84 -5.51 42.12
C THR A 108 -5.58 -4.83 43.26
N ASN A 109 -6.90 -5.05 43.34
CA ASN A 109 -7.72 -4.53 44.43
C ASN A 109 -7.67 -5.49 45.59
N THR A 110 -7.22 -5.02 46.77
CA THR A 110 -7.02 -5.84 47.99
C THR A 110 -8.29 -6.55 48.47
N GLU A 111 -9.48 -5.99 48.25
CA GLU A 111 -10.74 -6.54 48.75
C GLU A 111 -11.42 -7.49 47.74
N ASN A 112 -11.24 -7.23 46.45
CA ASN A 112 -12.04 -7.86 45.39
C ASN A 112 -11.26 -8.76 44.42
N ASP A 113 -9.91 -8.78 44.51
CA ASP A 113 -9.07 -9.56 43.63
C ASP A 113 -8.30 -10.67 44.35
N VAL A 114 -8.05 -11.76 43.62
CA VAL A 114 -7.11 -12.83 44.02
C VAL A 114 -6.14 -13.06 42.88
N VAL A 115 -4.86 -13.15 43.18
CA VAL A 115 -3.79 -13.43 42.22
C VAL A 115 -3.38 -14.89 42.25
N LEU A 116 -3.43 -15.55 41.07
CA LEU A 116 -2.84 -16.88 40.88
C LEU A 116 -1.52 -16.74 40.13
N ILE A 117 -0.47 -17.32 40.67
CA ILE A 117 0.89 -17.24 40.13
C ILE A 117 1.31 -18.64 39.69
N ALA A 118 1.42 -18.88 38.39
CA ALA A 118 1.99 -20.11 37.85
C ALA A 118 3.52 -20.07 38.00
N GLY A 119 4.07 -20.83 38.91
CA GLY A 119 5.50 -20.85 39.18
C GLY A 119 5.87 -21.47 40.55
N ASN A 120 7.14 -21.80 40.70
CA ASN A 120 7.65 -22.38 41.92
C ASN A 120 7.73 -21.33 43.04
N LYS A 121 6.99 -21.55 44.14
CA LYS A 121 6.92 -20.64 45.30
C LYS A 121 8.30 -20.23 45.87
N ASN A 122 9.27 -21.14 45.81
CA ASN A 122 10.61 -20.90 46.36
C ASN A 122 11.57 -20.25 45.35
N HIS A 123 11.14 -20.03 44.12
CA HIS A 123 11.99 -19.39 43.12
C HIS A 123 12.09 -17.88 43.36
N PRO A 124 13.30 -17.28 43.28
CA PRO A 124 13.52 -15.85 43.53
C PRO A 124 12.58 -14.90 42.79
N GLU A 125 12.27 -15.18 41.52
CA GLU A 125 11.32 -14.38 40.70
C GLU A 125 9.91 -14.43 41.32
N VAL A 126 9.44 -15.63 41.69
CA VAL A 126 8.10 -15.81 42.25
C VAL A 126 8.01 -15.16 43.65
N CYS A 127 9.06 -15.27 44.49
CA CYS A 127 9.13 -14.53 45.75
C CYS A 127 9.01 -13.01 45.52
N GLY A 128 9.73 -12.48 44.52
CA GLY A 128 9.60 -11.07 44.12
C GLY A 128 8.19 -10.71 43.71
N ILE A 129 7.52 -11.54 42.89
CA ILE A 129 6.13 -11.32 42.46
C ILE A 129 5.19 -11.32 43.67
N ILE A 130 5.30 -12.30 44.57
CA ILE A 130 4.51 -12.40 45.80
C ILE A 130 4.67 -11.13 46.64
N GLY A 131 5.91 -10.66 46.83
CA GLY A 131 6.20 -9.45 47.61
C GLY A 131 5.69 -8.14 46.99
N HIS A 132 5.26 -8.16 45.75
CA HIS A 132 4.62 -7.05 45.07
C HIS A 132 3.09 -7.18 44.99
N CYS A 133 2.48 -8.32 45.36
CA CYS A 133 1.04 -8.49 45.36
C CYS A 133 0.36 -7.54 46.33
N ALA A 134 -0.66 -6.81 45.86
CA ALA A 134 -1.48 -5.99 46.74
C ALA A 134 -2.65 -6.78 47.37
N SER A 135 -3.06 -7.89 46.74
CA SER A 135 -4.15 -8.78 47.20
C SER A 135 -3.65 -10.17 47.54
N ASP A 136 -4.53 -11.01 48.08
CA ASP A 136 -4.20 -12.43 48.36
C ASP A 136 -3.66 -13.12 47.11
N CYS A 137 -2.57 -13.86 47.27
CA CYS A 137 -1.95 -14.58 46.15
C CYS A 137 -1.66 -16.04 46.47
N TYR A 138 -1.81 -16.88 45.48
CA TYR A 138 -1.59 -18.33 45.55
C TYR A 138 -0.68 -18.77 44.39
N THR A 139 0.18 -19.75 44.65
CA THR A 139 1.11 -20.29 43.65
C THR A 139 0.75 -21.72 43.28
N PHE A 140 1.01 -22.10 42.01
CA PHE A 140 0.89 -23.47 41.55
C PHE A 140 1.94 -23.77 40.47
N ASN A 141 2.41 -25.03 40.38
CA ASN A 141 3.44 -25.46 39.44
C ASN A 141 2.90 -26.21 38.21
N ASN A 142 1.71 -26.78 38.32
CA ASN A 142 1.09 -27.62 37.27
C ASN A 142 -0.43 -27.61 37.38
N GLU A 143 -1.07 -28.27 36.40
CA GLU A 143 -2.54 -28.37 36.31
C GLU A 143 -3.15 -29.08 37.56
N ALA A 144 -2.47 -30.06 38.13
CA ALA A 144 -2.97 -30.80 39.29
C ALA A 144 -3.03 -29.91 40.55
N GLU A 145 -1.93 -29.16 40.85
CA GLU A 145 -1.92 -28.20 41.95
C GLU A 145 -2.95 -27.09 41.78
N LEU A 146 -3.22 -26.68 40.52
CA LEU A 146 -4.27 -25.71 40.21
C LEU A 146 -5.66 -26.27 40.54
N ASP A 147 -5.90 -27.57 40.27
CA ASP A 147 -7.16 -28.23 40.63
C ASP A 147 -7.45 -28.26 42.12
N ASP A 148 -6.40 -28.44 42.92
CA ASP A 148 -6.53 -28.42 44.37
C ASP A 148 -6.82 -27.02 44.93
N LEU A 149 -6.32 -25.97 44.25
CA LEU A 149 -6.48 -24.57 44.67
C LEU A 149 -7.83 -23.97 44.28
N LEU A 150 -8.29 -24.22 43.04
CA LEU A 150 -9.47 -23.57 42.44
C LEU A 150 -10.75 -23.74 43.27
N PRO A 151 -11.10 -24.92 43.85
CA PRO A 151 -12.35 -25.07 44.60
C PRO A 151 -12.39 -24.18 45.85
N ASN A 152 -11.25 -23.89 46.46
CA ASN A 152 -11.19 -23.05 47.66
C ASN A 152 -11.35 -21.57 47.29
N ILE A 153 -10.73 -21.14 46.20
CA ILE A 153 -10.80 -19.75 45.69
C ILE A 153 -12.18 -19.42 45.16
N LEU A 154 -12.82 -20.35 44.43
CA LEU A 154 -14.16 -20.16 43.88
C LEU A 154 -15.28 -20.18 44.91
N LYS A 155 -15.06 -20.73 46.11
CA LYS A 155 -16.03 -20.65 47.22
C LYS A 155 -16.19 -19.21 47.75
N GLU A 156 -15.20 -18.37 47.59
CA GLU A 156 -15.27 -16.95 47.94
C GLU A 156 -15.98 -16.17 46.81
N ASN A 157 -17.27 -16.25 46.78
CA ASN A 157 -18.22 -15.87 45.72
C ASN A 157 -18.22 -14.39 45.33
N ASN A 158 -17.14 -13.68 45.05
CA ASN A 158 -17.18 -12.36 44.38
C ASN A 158 -15.78 -11.81 44.01
N LYS A 159 -14.71 -12.57 44.25
CA LYS A 159 -13.36 -12.08 43.94
C LYS A 159 -13.07 -12.30 42.44
N GLN A 160 -12.48 -11.27 41.79
CA GLN A 160 -11.97 -11.39 40.42
C GLN A 160 -10.63 -12.12 40.46
N VAL A 161 -10.51 -13.20 39.72
CA VAL A 161 -9.28 -13.97 39.60
C VAL A 161 -8.37 -13.33 38.57
N GLN A 162 -7.16 -12.94 38.95
CA GLN A 162 -6.10 -12.48 38.04
C GLN A 162 -4.99 -13.53 38.03
N ILE A 163 -4.48 -13.86 36.83
CA ILE A 163 -3.53 -14.95 36.68
C ILE A 163 -2.33 -14.46 35.88
N VAL A 164 -1.15 -14.71 36.48
CA VAL A 164 0.15 -14.43 35.88
C VAL A 164 1.01 -15.69 35.89
N ALA A 165 2.00 -15.77 35.04
CA ALA A 165 2.99 -16.84 35.03
C ALA A 165 4.39 -16.31 35.32
N GLN A 166 5.22 -17.09 35.94
CA GLN A 166 6.67 -16.90 35.99
C GLN A 166 7.23 -16.85 34.59
N THR A 167 8.17 -15.94 34.29
CA THR A 167 8.69 -15.71 32.91
C THR A 167 9.30 -16.97 32.28
N THR A 168 9.76 -17.94 33.09
CA THR A 168 10.35 -19.20 32.64
C THR A 168 9.43 -20.42 32.79
N PHE A 169 8.11 -20.20 32.93
CA PHE A 169 7.14 -21.30 33.06
C PHE A 169 7.04 -22.15 31.79
N ASP A 170 6.65 -23.43 31.89
CA ASP A 170 6.45 -24.34 30.77
C ASP A 170 5.23 -23.86 29.95
N THR A 171 5.46 -23.59 28.66
CA THR A 171 4.41 -23.03 27.76
C THR A 171 3.27 -24.00 27.48
N GLN A 172 3.56 -25.31 27.47
CA GLN A 172 2.53 -26.34 27.24
C GLN A 172 1.64 -26.48 28.47
N GLU A 173 2.27 -26.50 29.65
CA GLU A 173 1.55 -26.57 30.94
C GLU A 173 0.70 -25.30 31.14
N TRP A 174 1.24 -24.13 30.80
CA TRP A 174 0.50 -22.88 30.86
C TRP A 174 -0.78 -22.92 29.99
N LYS A 175 -0.68 -23.41 28.74
CA LYS A 175 -1.84 -23.56 27.85
C LYS A 175 -2.92 -24.46 28.42
N LYS A 176 -2.56 -25.56 29.12
CA LYS A 176 -3.51 -26.45 29.81
C LYS A 176 -4.19 -25.71 30.96
N CYS A 177 -3.41 -25.06 31.82
CA CYS A 177 -3.94 -24.29 32.93
C CYS A 177 -4.88 -23.17 32.49
N VAL A 178 -4.51 -22.40 31.45
CA VAL A 178 -5.34 -21.33 30.89
C VAL A 178 -6.67 -21.87 30.33
N LYS A 179 -6.62 -23.00 29.60
CA LYS A 179 -7.83 -23.65 29.07
C LYS A 179 -8.78 -24.05 30.19
N LYS A 180 -8.26 -24.57 31.30
CA LYS A 180 -9.01 -25.00 32.47
C LYS A 180 -9.63 -23.81 33.20
N ILE A 181 -8.85 -22.77 33.45
CA ILE A 181 -9.30 -21.56 34.12
C ILE A 181 -10.43 -20.89 33.32
N LYS A 182 -10.27 -20.73 31.99
CA LYS A 182 -11.34 -20.19 31.11
C LYS A 182 -12.65 -20.98 31.18
N LYS A 183 -12.55 -22.29 31.47
CA LYS A 183 -13.73 -23.16 31.61
C LYS A 183 -14.43 -23.01 32.97
N LEU A 184 -13.67 -22.77 34.04
CA LEU A 184 -14.18 -22.77 35.40
C LEU A 184 -14.42 -21.37 35.98
N CYS A 185 -13.68 -20.35 35.49
CA CYS A 185 -13.71 -18.99 36.02
C CYS A 185 -14.12 -18.02 34.88
N THR A 186 -15.38 -17.63 34.81
CA THR A 186 -15.89 -16.72 33.76
C THR A 186 -15.39 -15.28 33.89
N ASN A 187 -14.96 -14.85 35.08
CA ASN A 187 -14.46 -13.51 35.41
C ASN A 187 -12.93 -13.43 35.52
N ALA A 188 -12.19 -14.48 35.11
CA ALA A 188 -10.75 -14.49 35.20
C ALA A 188 -10.08 -13.56 34.20
N LYS A 189 -9.15 -12.71 34.68
CA LYS A 189 -8.22 -11.94 33.85
C LYS A 189 -6.90 -12.71 33.71
N ILE A 190 -6.59 -13.15 32.52
CA ILE A 190 -5.39 -13.95 32.23
C ILE A 190 -4.38 -13.05 31.55
N PHE A 191 -3.19 -12.95 32.17
CA PHE A 191 -2.06 -12.24 31.64
C PHE A 191 -1.00 -13.26 31.20
N ASP A 192 -0.75 -13.34 29.90
CA ASP A 192 0.35 -14.16 29.39
C ASP A 192 1.67 -13.42 29.64
N THR A 193 2.34 -13.83 30.68
CA THR A 193 3.58 -13.20 31.16
C THR A 193 4.81 -14.07 30.97
N ILE A 194 4.69 -15.22 30.30
CA ILE A 194 5.84 -16.04 29.89
C ILE A 194 6.67 -15.20 28.89
N CYS A 195 7.98 -15.14 29.15
CA CYS A 195 8.87 -14.36 28.28
C CYS A 195 8.96 -15.00 26.89
N ASN A 196 8.91 -14.18 25.85
CA ASN A 196 9.05 -14.65 24.46
C ASN A 196 10.35 -15.44 24.25
N ALA A 197 11.47 -14.97 24.83
CA ALA A 197 12.73 -15.71 24.79
C ALA A 197 12.63 -17.13 25.37
N THR A 198 11.74 -17.34 26.36
CA THR A 198 11.44 -18.67 26.91
C THR A 198 10.63 -19.50 25.93
N GLN A 199 9.60 -18.91 25.29
CA GLN A 199 8.77 -19.62 24.31
C GLN A 199 9.59 -20.09 23.11
N VAL A 200 10.40 -19.21 22.54
CA VAL A 200 11.28 -19.52 21.40
C VAL A 200 12.23 -20.66 21.77
N ARG A 201 12.94 -20.57 22.90
CA ARG A 201 13.85 -21.62 23.36
C ARG A 201 13.17 -22.96 23.55
N GLN A 202 12.03 -22.99 24.21
CA GLN A 202 11.29 -24.22 24.46
C GLN A 202 10.83 -24.87 23.17
N THR A 203 10.36 -24.08 22.22
CA THR A 203 9.91 -24.58 20.92
C THR A 203 11.08 -25.12 20.09
N GLU A 204 12.16 -24.35 19.98
CA GLU A 204 13.34 -24.70 19.24
C GLU A 204 14.03 -25.95 19.83
N ALA A 205 14.22 -25.98 21.16
CA ALA A 205 14.79 -27.12 21.85
C ALA A 205 13.98 -28.41 21.66
N SER A 206 12.64 -28.30 21.67
CA SER A 206 11.75 -29.44 21.38
C SER A 206 11.89 -29.96 19.96
N GLN A 207 12.02 -29.06 18.99
CA GLN A 207 12.21 -29.41 17.57
C GLN A 207 13.56 -30.09 17.34
N ILE A 208 14.64 -29.48 17.85
CA ILE A 208 16.00 -30.08 17.72
C ILE A 208 16.08 -31.43 18.40
N ALA A 209 15.51 -31.57 19.59
CA ALA A 209 15.51 -32.82 20.33
C ALA A 209 14.75 -33.94 19.59
N ALA A 210 13.66 -33.61 18.87
CA ALA A 210 12.92 -34.58 18.07
C ALA A 210 13.69 -35.08 16.83
N GLU A 211 14.67 -34.31 16.36
CA GLU A 211 15.52 -34.63 15.19
C GLU A 211 16.90 -35.20 15.60
N SER A 212 17.18 -35.36 16.91
CA SER A 212 18.49 -35.74 17.41
C SER A 212 18.49 -37.09 18.12
N ASP A 213 19.57 -37.86 17.97
CA ASP A 213 19.78 -39.12 18.69
C ASP A 213 20.39 -38.90 20.08
N PHE A 214 21.11 -37.79 20.24
CA PHE A 214 21.72 -37.35 21.49
C PHE A 214 21.51 -35.84 21.66
N MET A 215 20.98 -35.44 22.82
CA MET A 215 20.69 -34.04 23.11
C MET A 215 21.48 -33.53 24.31
N VAL A 216 22.15 -32.39 24.12
CA VAL A 216 22.93 -31.74 25.19
C VAL A 216 22.28 -30.41 25.55
N VAL A 217 21.94 -30.28 26.83
CA VAL A 217 21.43 -29.05 27.42
C VAL A 217 22.54 -28.48 28.31
N ILE A 218 23.00 -27.27 28.01
CA ILE A 218 24.10 -26.62 28.72
C ILE A 218 23.55 -25.57 29.69
N GLY A 219 23.99 -25.60 30.94
CA GLY A 219 23.68 -24.58 31.94
C GLY A 219 23.48 -25.10 33.34
N ASP A 220 23.39 -24.17 34.28
CA ASP A 220 23.28 -24.42 35.73
C ASP A 220 22.00 -25.23 36.07
N ARG A 221 22.17 -26.29 36.89
CA ARG A 221 21.10 -27.20 37.33
C ARG A 221 20.06 -26.50 38.22
N HIS A 222 20.44 -25.40 38.86
CA HIS A 222 19.55 -24.59 39.72
C HIS A 222 18.75 -23.54 38.89
N SER A 223 19.09 -23.38 37.64
CA SER A 223 18.35 -22.48 36.75
C SER A 223 17.00 -23.07 36.32
N SER A 224 15.92 -22.40 36.69
CA SER A 224 14.55 -22.81 36.30
C SER A 224 14.39 -22.97 34.77
N ASN A 225 14.95 -22.05 33.99
CA ASN A 225 14.90 -22.14 32.52
C ASN A 225 15.67 -23.37 32.00
N THR A 226 16.86 -23.63 32.53
CA THR A 226 17.68 -24.79 32.10
C THR A 226 16.99 -26.11 32.45
N GLY A 227 16.46 -26.24 33.68
CA GLY A 227 15.71 -27.43 34.08
C GLY A 227 14.49 -27.69 33.20
N LYS A 228 13.71 -26.65 32.84
CA LYS A 228 12.57 -26.78 31.94
C LYS A 228 12.99 -27.20 30.53
N LEU A 229 14.08 -26.63 29.97
CA LEU A 229 14.62 -27.05 28.69
C LEU A 229 15.05 -28.54 28.71
N PHE A 230 15.71 -28.99 29.78
CA PHE A 230 16.09 -30.38 29.93
C PHE A 230 14.86 -31.29 29.94
N ASP A 231 13.82 -30.96 30.71
CA ASP A 231 12.58 -31.76 30.77
C ASP A 231 11.89 -31.83 29.40
N ILE A 232 11.86 -30.71 28.66
CA ILE A 232 11.27 -30.65 27.33
C ILE A 232 12.06 -31.49 26.31
N CYS A 233 13.39 -31.36 26.31
CA CYS A 233 14.25 -32.16 25.43
C CYS A 233 14.13 -33.66 25.75
N LYS A 234 14.12 -34.02 27.03
CA LYS A 234 14.02 -35.42 27.48
C LYS A 234 12.70 -36.10 27.09
N ARG A 235 11.61 -35.32 26.94
CA ARG A 235 10.33 -35.85 26.40
C ARG A 235 10.41 -36.26 24.95
N GLN A 236 11.31 -35.66 24.16
CA GLN A 236 11.48 -35.92 22.72
C GLN A 236 12.66 -36.84 22.41
N CYS A 237 13.76 -36.71 23.16
CA CYS A 237 14.98 -37.47 23.02
C CYS A 237 15.35 -38.12 24.38
N GLU A 238 15.27 -39.44 24.50
CA GLU A 238 15.56 -40.15 25.73
C GLU A 238 17.04 -39.98 26.17
N ASN A 239 17.95 -39.85 25.19
CA ASN A 239 19.37 -39.63 25.40
C ASN A 239 19.70 -38.13 25.63
N THR A 240 18.98 -37.46 26.49
CA THR A 240 19.25 -36.05 26.85
C THR A 240 20.12 -35.97 28.09
N VAL A 241 21.17 -35.17 28.07
CA VAL A 241 22.06 -34.85 29.20
C VAL A 241 22.02 -33.35 29.52
N LEU A 242 22.14 -33.06 30.84
CA LEU A 242 22.32 -31.70 31.31
C LEU A 242 23.75 -31.57 31.84
N ILE A 243 24.51 -30.61 31.32
CA ILE A 243 25.88 -30.34 31.70
C ILE A 243 26.08 -28.87 32.08
N GLU A 244 26.97 -28.57 32.99
CA GLU A 244 27.33 -27.19 33.34
C GLU A 244 28.62 -26.75 32.63
N THR A 245 29.55 -27.68 32.40
CA THR A 245 30.84 -27.44 31.73
C THR A 245 31.13 -28.51 30.68
N ALA A 246 32.09 -28.25 29.79
CA ALA A 246 32.54 -29.21 28.79
C ALA A 246 33.14 -30.48 29.40
N ALA A 247 33.71 -30.40 30.61
CA ALA A 247 34.28 -31.54 31.32
C ALA A 247 33.26 -32.62 31.76
N GLU A 248 31.97 -32.25 31.84
CA GLU A 248 30.89 -33.19 32.17
C GLU A 248 30.36 -33.96 30.93
N LEU A 249 30.87 -33.64 29.73
CA LEU A 249 30.41 -34.23 28.50
C LEU A 249 30.87 -35.70 28.37
N ASP A 250 29.92 -36.61 28.15
CA ASP A 250 30.23 -38.02 27.89
C ASP A 250 30.71 -38.21 26.42
N LEU A 251 32.02 -38.19 26.23
CA LEU A 251 32.66 -38.29 24.92
C LEU A 251 32.33 -39.61 24.16
N ASN A 252 32.06 -40.70 24.92
CA ASN A 252 31.66 -41.95 24.31
C ASN A 252 30.28 -41.86 23.63
N LYS A 253 29.34 -41.16 24.30
CA LYS A 253 28.01 -40.93 23.71
C LYS A 253 28.08 -39.99 22.50
N VAL A 254 28.93 -38.97 22.59
CA VAL A 254 29.18 -38.03 21.47
C VAL A 254 29.75 -38.80 20.26
N SER A 255 30.68 -39.74 20.45
CA SER A 255 31.30 -40.45 19.32
C SER A 255 30.35 -41.39 18.59
N VAL A 256 29.35 -41.95 19.27
CA VAL A 256 28.42 -42.96 18.73
C VAL A 256 27.19 -42.31 18.08
N ALA A 257 26.75 -41.15 18.54
CA ALA A 257 25.54 -40.47 18.02
C ALA A 257 25.70 -40.03 16.58
N GLU A 258 24.67 -40.22 15.74
CA GLU A 258 24.63 -39.77 14.34
C GLU A 258 24.21 -38.32 14.20
N SER A 259 23.26 -37.86 15.04
CA SER A 259 22.76 -36.50 15.11
C SER A 259 22.80 -36.00 16.55
N ILE A 260 23.45 -34.85 16.75
CA ILE A 260 23.56 -34.24 18.09
C ILE A 260 22.87 -32.88 18.09
N GLY A 261 21.93 -32.73 19.01
CA GLY A 261 21.31 -31.43 19.32
C GLY A 261 21.97 -30.76 20.50
N VAL A 262 22.16 -29.45 20.41
CA VAL A 262 22.74 -28.65 21.50
C VAL A 262 21.84 -27.44 21.77
N THR A 263 21.42 -27.26 23.03
CA THR A 263 20.76 -26.05 23.50
C THR A 263 21.35 -25.54 24.79
N ALA A 264 21.08 -24.32 25.19
CA ALA A 264 21.61 -23.78 26.41
C ALA A 264 20.61 -22.88 27.15
N GLY A 265 20.75 -22.85 28.47
CA GLY A 265 19.96 -22.00 29.35
C GLY A 265 20.17 -20.50 29.09
N ALA A 266 19.18 -19.68 29.52
CA ALA A 266 19.19 -18.23 29.40
C ALA A 266 20.28 -17.51 30.20
N SER A 267 20.92 -18.21 31.13
CA SER A 267 22.03 -17.76 31.98
C SER A 267 23.37 -18.41 31.62
N THR A 268 23.48 -19.10 30.49
CA THR A 268 24.70 -19.79 30.06
C THR A 268 25.57 -18.85 29.21
N PRO A 269 26.84 -18.59 29.60
CA PRO A 269 27.77 -17.80 28.81
C PRO A 269 28.08 -18.44 27.44
N ALA A 270 28.30 -17.61 26.45
CA ALA A 270 28.65 -18.07 25.09
C ALA A 270 29.98 -18.87 25.08
N ARG A 271 30.94 -18.52 25.96
CA ARG A 271 32.23 -19.22 26.12
C ARG A 271 32.02 -20.71 26.45
N ILE A 272 31.17 -21.02 27.43
CA ILE A 272 30.88 -22.41 27.81
C ILE A 272 30.23 -23.19 26.65
N ILE A 273 29.30 -22.56 25.95
CA ILE A 273 28.66 -23.19 24.75
C ILE A 273 29.72 -23.52 23.70
N LYS A 274 30.65 -22.58 23.45
CA LYS A 274 31.74 -22.76 22.51
C LYS A 274 32.65 -23.92 22.91
N GLU A 275 33.12 -23.95 24.19
CA GLU A 275 33.96 -25.03 24.71
C GLU A 275 33.31 -26.41 24.50
N VAL A 276 32.01 -26.52 24.78
CA VAL A 276 31.26 -27.76 24.57
C VAL A 276 31.21 -28.18 23.09
N LEU A 277 30.96 -27.21 22.22
CA LEU A 277 30.91 -27.46 20.77
C LEU A 277 32.30 -27.84 20.20
N ASP A 278 33.35 -27.15 20.63
CA ASP A 278 34.73 -27.44 20.24
C ASP A 278 35.13 -28.85 20.68
N THR A 279 34.87 -29.21 21.94
CA THR A 279 35.13 -30.56 22.49
C THR A 279 34.37 -31.65 21.72
N MET A 280 33.09 -31.40 21.32
CA MET A 280 32.34 -32.35 20.49
C MET A 280 32.94 -32.50 19.11
N SER A 281 33.42 -31.40 18.53
CA SER A 281 34.00 -31.37 17.17
C SER A 281 35.35 -32.12 17.16
N GLU A 282 36.20 -31.94 18.17
CA GLU A 282 37.49 -32.63 18.30
C GLU A 282 37.32 -34.16 18.38
N VAL A 283 36.30 -34.65 19.12
CA VAL A 283 36.01 -36.08 19.22
C VAL A 283 35.58 -36.70 17.89
N LYS A 284 34.98 -35.92 17.00
CA LYS A 284 34.38 -36.40 15.75
C LYS A 284 35.23 -36.26 14.50
N SER A 285 36.04 -35.22 14.38
CA SER A 285 36.75 -34.91 13.11
C SER A 285 38.23 -35.15 13.14
N GLY A 286 38.86 -35.18 14.32
CA GLY A 286 40.33 -35.21 14.40
C GLY A 286 41.02 -33.95 13.79
N GLU A 287 40.29 -33.02 13.25
CA GLU A 287 40.78 -31.79 12.67
C GLU A 287 39.83 -30.60 13.02
N THR A 288 40.43 -29.52 13.47
CA THR A 288 39.76 -28.23 13.71
C THR A 288 39.47 -27.52 12.41
N ASN A 289 38.26 -27.71 11.87
CA ASN A 289 37.72 -26.87 10.78
C ASN A 289 36.28 -26.52 11.07
N PHE A 290 36.06 -25.41 11.74
CA PHE A 290 34.76 -24.76 11.80
C PHE A 290 34.79 -23.49 10.93
N GLU A 291 33.85 -23.41 9.99
CA GLU A 291 33.55 -22.16 9.23
C GLU A 291 33.04 -21.05 10.14
N PRO A 292 32.86 -19.84 9.63
CA PRO A 292 33.25 -18.53 10.14
C PRO A 292 33.17 -18.35 11.65
N SER A 293 34.17 -17.66 12.18
CA SER A 293 34.47 -17.58 13.60
C SER A 293 33.20 -17.22 14.43
N PHE A 294 32.94 -18.04 15.42
CA PHE A 294 31.89 -17.80 16.43
C PHE A 294 31.99 -16.40 17.07
N GLU A 295 33.19 -15.79 17.07
CA GLU A 295 33.39 -14.38 17.46
C GLU A 295 32.65 -13.42 16.56
N GLU A 296 32.63 -13.61 15.23
CA GLU A 296 31.85 -12.80 14.29
C GLU A 296 30.34 -12.98 14.51
N MET A 297 29.88 -14.22 14.74
CA MET A 297 28.47 -14.50 15.06
C MET A 297 28.08 -13.96 16.45
N LEU A 298 29.01 -13.96 17.41
CA LEU A 298 28.81 -13.39 18.75
C LEU A 298 28.80 -11.86 18.70
N GLU A 299 29.76 -11.24 17.99
CA GLU A 299 29.76 -9.81 17.75
C GLU A 299 28.53 -9.34 16.98
N GLU A 300 28.05 -10.14 16.03
CA GLU A 300 26.81 -9.86 15.31
C GLU A 300 25.57 -9.96 16.21
N SER A 301 25.56 -10.90 17.16
CA SER A 301 24.50 -11.01 18.17
C SER A 301 24.57 -9.97 19.29
N LEU A 302 25.74 -9.35 19.50
CA LEU A 302 26.00 -8.30 20.49
C LEU A 302 25.92 -6.90 19.91
N LYS A 303 25.88 -6.76 18.57
CA LYS A 303 25.72 -5.45 17.94
C LYS A 303 24.40 -4.82 18.40
N ASN A 304 24.52 -3.69 19.08
CA ASN A 304 23.39 -2.86 19.43
C ASN A 304 22.68 -2.42 18.14
N PHE A 305 21.36 -2.51 18.15
CA PHE A 305 20.55 -2.04 17.03
C PHE A 305 20.78 -0.54 16.81
N ASN A 306 21.18 -0.18 15.59
CA ASN A 306 21.19 1.21 15.19
C ASN A 306 19.80 1.65 14.76
N THR A 307 19.38 2.82 15.20
CA THR A 307 18.16 3.47 14.68
C THR A 307 18.25 3.59 13.15
N ASN A 308 17.19 3.20 12.42
CA ASN A 308 17.09 3.12 10.97
C ASN A 308 17.78 1.90 10.31
N GLU A 309 18.13 0.87 11.06
CA GLU A 309 18.58 -0.42 10.51
C GLU A 309 17.37 -1.22 10.00
N ARG A 310 17.52 -1.90 8.84
CA ARG A 310 16.50 -2.83 8.31
C ARG A 310 16.74 -4.21 8.89
N VAL A 311 15.69 -4.85 9.37
CA VAL A 311 15.73 -6.19 9.96
C VAL A 311 14.57 -7.02 9.42
N MET A 312 14.80 -8.32 9.28
CA MET A 312 13.73 -9.28 9.02
C MET A 312 13.09 -9.67 10.35
N GLY A 313 11.78 -9.74 10.38
CA GLY A 313 11.06 -10.14 11.58
C GLY A 313 9.89 -11.07 11.27
N THR A 314 9.69 -12.06 12.16
CA THR A 314 8.57 -13.01 12.07
C THR A 314 7.44 -12.57 12.98
N VAL A 315 6.23 -12.47 12.46
CA VAL A 315 5.04 -12.07 13.24
C VAL A 315 4.66 -13.16 14.22
N LEU A 316 4.69 -12.83 15.52
CA LEU A 316 4.37 -13.76 16.60
C LEU A 316 2.91 -13.68 17.06
N SER A 317 2.40 -12.47 17.22
CA SER A 317 1.02 -12.24 17.64
C SER A 317 0.50 -10.91 17.12
N ILE A 318 -0.81 -10.85 16.91
CA ILE A 318 -1.51 -9.67 16.41
C ILE A 318 -2.51 -9.23 17.46
N ALA A 319 -2.37 -7.98 17.92
CA ALA A 319 -3.32 -7.32 18.82
C ALA A 319 -3.94 -6.10 18.09
N PRO A 320 -5.09 -5.58 18.53
CA PRO A 320 -5.78 -4.48 17.84
C PRO A 320 -4.92 -3.21 17.67
N ASN A 321 -4.00 -2.94 18.58
CA ASN A 321 -3.20 -1.72 18.59
C ASN A 321 -1.72 -1.94 18.21
N GLU A 322 -1.24 -3.18 18.24
CA GLU A 322 0.16 -3.51 18.00
C GLU A 322 0.34 -4.95 17.48
N VAL A 323 1.40 -5.16 16.71
CA VAL A 323 1.83 -6.48 16.25
C VAL A 323 3.17 -6.82 16.91
N GLN A 324 3.28 -7.98 17.52
CA GLN A 324 4.54 -8.46 18.11
C GLN A 324 5.30 -9.26 17.07
N VAL A 325 6.60 -8.99 16.98
CA VAL A 325 7.47 -9.56 15.95
C VAL A 325 8.77 -10.03 16.60
N ASP A 326 9.20 -11.22 16.21
CA ASP A 326 10.54 -11.71 16.51
C ASP A 326 11.50 -11.24 15.41
N VAL A 327 12.52 -10.51 15.78
CA VAL A 327 13.56 -10.00 14.87
C VAL A 327 14.83 -10.87 14.87
N GLY A 328 14.72 -12.12 15.34
CA GLY A 328 15.84 -13.08 15.39
C GLY A 328 16.91 -12.70 16.44
N ARG A 329 16.64 -11.71 17.27
CA ARG A 329 17.52 -11.26 18.36
C ARG A 329 16.75 -11.29 19.69
N LYS A 330 17.45 -11.25 20.80
CA LYS A 330 16.95 -11.49 22.15
C LYS A 330 15.95 -10.44 22.70
N GLN A 331 15.50 -9.50 21.89
CA GLN A 331 14.53 -8.45 22.24
C GLN A 331 13.25 -8.63 21.43
N THR A 332 12.11 -8.35 22.07
CA THR A 332 10.82 -8.41 21.38
C THR A 332 10.58 -7.12 20.59
N GLY A 333 10.36 -7.25 19.29
CA GLY A 333 9.91 -6.15 18.43
C GLY A 333 8.40 -5.96 18.53
N PHE A 334 7.95 -4.72 18.47
CA PHE A 334 6.54 -4.41 18.31
C PHE A 334 6.33 -3.34 17.22
N ILE A 335 5.27 -3.51 16.46
CA ILE A 335 4.85 -2.57 15.42
C ILE A 335 3.53 -1.96 15.88
N PRO A 336 3.46 -0.66 16.18
CA PRO A 336 2.19 0.01 16.41
C PRO A 336 1.31 -0.07 15.16
N ALA A 337 -0.02 -0.16 15.31
CA ALA A 337 -0.95 -0.22 14.17
C ALA A 337 -0.74 0.94 13.18
N SER A 338 -0.41 2.14 13.68
CA SER A 338 -0.11 3.34 12.87
C SER A 338 1.18 3.24 12.04
N GLU A 339 2.09 2.33 12.36
CA GLU A 339 3.37 2.10 11.67
C GLU A 339 3.35 0.79 10.84
N LEU A 340 2.19 0.12 10.75
CA LEU A 340 2.02 -1.12 10.00
C LEU A 340 1.63 -0.88 8.54
N SER A 341 0.70 0.04 8.29
CA SER A 341 0.19 0.39 6.95
C SER A 341 0.07 1.90 6.76
N ASN A 342 0.03 2.33 5.48
CA ASN A 342 -0.29 3.71 5.09
C ASN A 342 -1.79 4.00 5.15
N ASP A 343 -2.65 2.97 5.16
CA ASP A 343 -4.10 3.12 5.30
C ASP A 343 -4.48 3.22 6.78
N PRO A 344 -5.04 4.36 7.24
CA PRO A 344 -5.43 4.55 8.63
C PRO A 344 -6.56 3.61 9.09
N ASN A 345 -7.32 3.03 8.16
CA ASN A 345 -8.45 2.15 8.43
C ASN A 345 -8.10 0.66 8.34
N ALA A 346 -6.88 0.31 7.90
CA ALA A 346 -6.45 -1.07 7.79
C ALA A 346 -6.28 -1.69 9.19
N ARG A 347 -6.94 -2.84 9.42
CA ARG A 347 -6.76 -3.61 10.64
C ARG A 347 -5.45 -4.40 10.56
N PRO A 348 -4.72 -4.57 11.67
CA PRO A 348 -3.48 -5.34 11.68
C PRO A 348 -3.63 -6.75 11.08
N GLU A 349 -4.77 -7.41 11.32
CA GLU A 349 -5.09 -8.76 10.83
C GLU A 349 -5.24 -8.85 9.31
N ASP A 350 -5.60 -7.73 8.65
CA ASP A 350 -5.76 -7.65 7.19
C ASP A 350 -4.41 -7.41 6.48
N VAL A 351 -3.41 -6.89 7.19
CA VAL A 351 -2.10 -6.51 6.64
C VAL A 351 -1.05 -7.60 6.82
N VAL A 352 -1.07 -8.32 7.94
CA VAL A 352 -0.09 -9.37 8.27
C VAL A 352 -0.76 -10.55 8.97
N LYS A 353 -0.17 -11.73 8.83
CA LYS A 353 -0.61 -12.97 9.50
C LYS A 353 0.45 -13.46 10.45
N VAL A 354 0.04 -14.20 11.48
CA VAL A 354 0.97 -14.85 12.40
C VAL A 354 1.81 -15.87 11.62
N GLY A 355 3.14 -15.76 11.76
CA GLY A 355 4.12 -16.56 11.04
C GLY A 355 4.70 -15.89 9.78
N ASP A 356 4.17 -14.73 9.34
CA ASP A 356 4.73 -14.01 8.20
C ASP A 356 6.12 -13.44 8.54
N VAL A 357 7.05 -13.58 7.60
CA VAL A 357 8.39 -12.98 7.68
C VAL A 357 8.36 -11.66 6.91
N ILE A 358 8.53 -10.55 7.61
CA ILE A 358 8.41 -9.20 7.05
C ILE A 358 9.67 -8.38 7.29
N GLU A 359 10.01 -7.52 6.33
CA GLU A 359 11.12 -6.57 6.48
C GLU A 359 10.66 -5.31 7.21
N LEU A 360 11.43 -4.89 8.21
CA LEU A 360 11.07 -3.85 9.17
C LEU A 360 12.21 -2.86 9.37
N LEU A 361 11.87 -1.62 9.68
CA LEU A 361 12.82 -0.58 10.06
C LEU A 361 12.77 -0.34 11.56
N ILE A 362 13.94 -0.31 12.21
CA ILE A 362 14.05 0.01 13.64
C ILE A 362 13.85 1.51 13.83
N MET A 363 12.78 1.85 14.56
CA MET A 363 12.44 3.23 14.88
C MET A 363 13.11 3.75 16.14
N LYS A 364 13.04 2.94 17.17
CA LYS A 364 13.56 3.25 18.51
C LYS A 364 13.81 1.95 19.27
N THR A 365 14.92 1.86 19.91
CA THR A 365 15.24 0.83 20.91
C THR A 365 14.93 1.41 22.29
N ASN A 366 14.25 0.64 23.12
CA ASN A 366 14.04 0.99 24.52
C ASN A 366 14.73 -0.06 25.38
N ASP A 367 15.97 0.22 25.71
CA ASP A 367 16.80 -0.70 26.50
C ASP A 367 16.31 -0.84 27.94
N GLN A 368 15.51 0.12 28.44
CA GLN A 368 14.90 0.03 29.77
C GLN A 368 13.73 -0.95 29.82
N GLU A 369 12.99 -1.09 28.71
CA GLU A 369 11.83 -1.99 28.60
C GLU A 369 12.16 -3.26 27.79
N GLY A 370 13.34 -3.36 27.20
CA GLY A 370 13.76 -4.49 26.35
C GLY A 370 12.92 -4.65 25.09
N THR A 371 12.37 -3.56 24.59
CA THR A 371 11.48 -3.55 23.44
C THR A 371 12.06 -2.73 22.29
N ILE A 372 11.78 -3.16 21.07
CA ILE A 372 12.18 -2.48 19.84
C ILE A 372 10.92 -2.05 19.10
N MET A 373 10.80 -0.76 18.89
CA MET A 373 9.74 -0.22 18.07
C MET A 373 10.11 -0.30 16.61
N LEU A 374 9.29 -0.95 15.82
CA LEU A 374 9.52 -1.26 14.41
C LEU A 374 8.46 -0.60 13.52
N SER A 375 8.81 -0.36 12.24
CA SER A 375 7.89 0.16 11.24
C SER A 375 8.01 -0.61 9.94
N LYS A 376 6.91 -1.22 9.51
CA LYS A 376 6.74 -1.78 8.16
C LYS A 376 6.44 -0.66 7.17
N ARG A 377 5.57 0.27 7.55
CA ARG A 377 5.16 1.41 6.72
C ARG A 377 6.34 2.19 6.14
N ARG A 378 7.41 2.40 6.93
CA ARG A 378 8.60 3.13 6.45
C ARG A 378 9.45 2.34 5.47
N VAL A 379 9.52 1.02 5.62
CA VAL A 379 10.20 0.14 4.65
C VAL A 379 9.43 0.15 3.32
N ASP A 380 8.11 -0.04 3.38
CA ASP A 380 7.25 -0.02 2.20
C ASP A 380 7.31 1.33 1.48
N ALA A 381 7.30 2.44 2.24
CA ALA A 381 7.47 3.79 1.69
C ALA A 381 8.87 4.02 1.08
N GLN A 382 9.90 3.36 1.59
CA GLN A 382 11.25 3.45 1.02
C GLN A 382 11.38 2.62 -0.24
N LYS A 383 10.86 1.38 -0.25
CA LYS A 383 10.81 0.52 -1.45
C LYS A 383 9.98 1.18 -2.56
N GLY A 384 8.80 1.69 -2.22
CA GLY A 384 7.97 2.42 -3.17
C GLY A 384 8.66 3.67 -3.74
N TRP A 385 9.53 4.32 -2.95
CA TRP A 385 10.33 5.45 -3.44
C TRP A 385 11.48 5.03 -4.36
N GLU A 386 12.15 3.93 -4.09
CA GLU A 386 13.18 3.34 -4.96
C GLU A 386 12.56 2.90 -6.29
N GLU A 387 11.41 2.22 -6.25
CA GLU A 387 10.62 1.86 -7.44
C GLU A 387 10.22 3.09 -8.27
N LEU A 388 9.79 4.19 -7.62
CA LEU A 388 9.47 5.43 -8.33
C LEU A 388 10.68 6.05 -9.04
N LYS A 389 11.89 5.93 -8.49
CA LYS A 389 13.10 6.38 -9.16
C LYS A 389 13.40 5.57 -10.40
N GLU A 390 13.36 4.25 -10.32
CA GLU A 390 13.57 3.35 -11.46
C GLU A 390 12.55 3.62 -12.57
N LYS A 391 11.27 3.80 -12.19
CA LYS A 391 10.19 4.12 -13.14
C LYS A 391 10.30 5.53 -13.72
N ALA A 392 10.90 6.48 -13.01
CA ALA A 392 11.19 7.79 -13.55
C ALA A 392 12.34 7.75 -14.60
N GLU A 393 13.35 6.91 -14.37
CA GLU A 393 14.44 6.70 -15.32
C GLU A 393 13.99 5.93 -16.56
N SER A 394 13.14 4.90 -16.40
CA SER A 394 12.55 4.12 -17.50
C SER A 394 11.47 4.87 -18.28
N GLN A 395 10.99 6.03 -17.79
CA GLN A 395 9.90 6.80 -18.41
C GLN A 395 8.60 6.00 -18.60
N GLU A 396 8.35 5.03 -17.74
CA GLU A 396 7.16 4.17 -17.78
C GLU A 396 5.88 4.93 -17.47
N VAL A 397 4.78 4.53 -18.11
CA VAL A 397 3.45 5.08 -17.81
C VAL A 397 2.89 4.39 -16.59
N LEU A 398 2.51 5.19 -15.58
CA LEU A 398 1.95 4.74 -14.32
C LEU A 398 0.47 5.11 -14.26
N SER A 399 -0.35 4.26 -13.64
CA SER A 399 -1.75 4.53 -13.39
C SER A 399 -1.98 4.73 -11.89
N GLY A 400 -2.68 5.79 -11.51
CA GLY A 400 -2.93 6.12 -10.11
C GLY A 400 -4.18 6.96 -9.92
N LYS A 401 -4.70 6.97 -8.67
CA LYS A 401 -5.93 7.68 -8.33
C LYS A 401 -5.65 9.11 -7.87
N VAL A 402 -6.37 10.07 -8.44
CA VAL A 402 -6.34 11.47 -7.97
C VAL A 402 -7.07 11.57 -6.65
N THR A 403 -6.37 11.96 -5.59
CA THR A 403 -6.93 12.06 -4.24
C THR A 403 -7.46 13.45 -3.90
N GLU A 404 -6.74 14.48 -4.31
CA GLU A 404 -7.12 15.87 -4.00
C GLU A 404 -6.58 16.86 -5.03
N ALA A 405 -7.33 17.93 -5.25
CA ALA A 405 -6.87 19.09 -6.01
C ALA A 405 -6.34 20.16 -5.04
N VAL A 406 -5.14 20.68 -5.31
CA VAL A 406 -4.45 21.69 -4.49
C VAL A 406 -4.17 22.94 -5.31
N LYS A 407 -3.87 24.07 -4.63
CA LYS A 407 -3.44 25.30 -5.34
C LYS A 407 -2.20 25.02 -6.19
N GLY A 408 -2.38 24.93 -7.51
CA GLY A 408 -1.31 24.74 -8.48
C GLY A 408 -1.21 23.35 -9.11
N GLY A 409 -2.10 22.39 -8.79
CA GLY A 409 -2.10 21.06 -9.41
C GLY A 409 -2.97 20.04 -8.69
N VAL A 410 -2.74 18.76 -8.99
CA VAL A 410 -3.43 17.63 -8.36
C VAL A 410 -2.42 16.69 -7.68
N ILE A 411 -2.89 15.96 -6.68
CA ILE A 411 -2.11 14.92 -6.01
C ILE A 411 -2.67 13.56 -6.42
N VAL A 412 -1.78 12.72 -6.96
CA VAL A 412 -2.08 11.34 -7.33
C VAL A 412 -1.42 10.41 -6.33
N LEU A 413 -2.15 9.39 -5.88
CA LEU A 413 -1.64 8.33 -5.02
C LEU A 413 -1.24 7.12 -5.87
N TYR A 414 0.02 6.72 -5.76
CA TYR A 414 0.57 5.53 -6.38
C TYR A 414 1.35 4.70 -5.36
N ASN A 415 0.95 3.46 -5.10
CA ASN A 415 1.55 2.55 -4.12
C ASN A 415 1.85 3.23 -2.76
N GLY A 416 0.89 4.05 -2.26
CA GLY A 416 1.04 4.78 -1.01
C GLY A 416 1.94 6.03 -1.06
N SER A 417 2.55 6.32 -2.21
CA SER A 417 3.36 7.52 -2.43
C SER A 417 2.54 8.64 -3.07
N ARG A 418 2.68 9.86 -2.55
CA ARG A 418 2.02 11.06 -3.07
C ARG A 418 2.85 11.68 -4.19
N ILE A 419 2.26 11.79 -5.37
CA ILE A 419 2.88 12.37 -6.56
C ILE A 419 2.15 13.67 -6.88
N PHE A 420 2.90 14.76 -7.00
CA PHE A 420 2.34 16.06 -7.37
C PHE A 420 2.38 16.24 -8.88
N ILE A 421 1.24 16.60 -9.47
CA ILE A 421 1.13 16.94 -10.89
C ILE A 421 0.75 18.41 -11.00
N PRO A 422 1.64 19.27 -11.50
CA PRO A 422 1.34 20.70 -11.68
C PRO A 422 0.13 20.90 -12.62
N ALA A 423 -0.66 21.94 -12.41
CA ALA A 423 -1.82 22.27 -13.23
C ALA A 423 -1.50 22.35 -14.74
N SER A 424 -0.31 22.84 -15.09
CA SER A 424 0.17 22.88 -16.48
C SER A 424 0.44 21.50 -17.10
N GLN A 425 0.53 20.45 -16.27
CA GLN A 425 0.80 19.08 -16.66
C GLN A 425 -0.36 18.11 -16.33
N ALA A 426 -1.43 18.60 -15.70
CA ALA A 426 -2.57 17.80 -15.28
C ALA A 426 -3.61 17.62 -16.38
N THR A 427 -3.79 18.61 -17.26
CA THR A 427 -4.83 18.63 -18.29
C THR A 427 -4.25 18.81 -19.69
N ALA A 428 -4.99 18.35 -20.68
CA ALA A 428 -4.62 18.53 -22.09
C ALA A 428 -4.84 19.96 -22.56
N THR A 429 -5.90 20.61 -22.08
CA THR A 429 -6.31 21.97 -22.40
C THR A 429 -6.39 22.81 -21.12
N ARG A 430 -6.26 24.14 -21.24
CA ARG A 430 -6.32 25.08 -20.10
C ARG A 430 -7.73 25.26 -19.52
N GLU A 431 -8.75 24.82 -20.22
CA GLU A 431 -10.16 25.01 -19.89
C GLU A 431 -10.77 23.91 -19.02
N GLU A 432 -10.06 22.76 -18.89
CA GLU A 432 -10.53 21.65 -18.06
C GLU A 432 -10.32 21.95 -16.58
N SER A 433 -11.35 21.71 -15.78
CA SER A 433 -11.29 21.91 -14.32
C SER A 433 -10.44 20.82 -13.65
N LEU A 434 -9.56 21.21 -12.74
CA LEU A 434 -8.77 20.27 -11.94
C LEU A 434 -9.62 19.47 -10.94
N GLU A 435 -10.78 20.01 -10.58
CA GLU A 435 -11.72 19.40 -9.63
C GLU A 435 -12.40 18.17 -10.24
N ASP A 436 -12.62 18.17 -11.55
CA ASP A 436 -13.24 17.05 -12.27
C ASP A 436 -12.36 15.79 -12.30
N LEU A 437 -11.06 15.94 -12.08
CA LEU A 437 -10.10 14.83 -12.03
C LEU A 437 -10.10 14.11 -10.68
N VAL A 438 -10.63 14.73 -9.63
CA VAL A 438 -10.60 14.14 -8.27
C VAL A 438 -11.45 12.88 -8.21
N GLY A 439 -10.84 11.80 -7.73
CA GLY A 439 -11.48 10.48 -7.64
C GLY A 439 -11.34 9.61 -8.90
N GLN A 440 -10.80 10.15 -10.00
CA GLN A 440 -10.55 9.38 -11.21
C GLN A 440 -9.19 8.69 -11.18
N ASP A 441 -9.09 7.57 -11.88
CA ASP A 441 -7.82 6.91 -12.18
C ASP A 441 -7.22 7.57 -13.43
N VAL A 442 -5.97 8.02 -13.32
CA VAL A 442 -5.28 8.74 -14.40
C VAL A 442 -3.94 8.09 -14.71
N ASP A 443 -3.63 8.07 -16.00
CA ASP A 443 -2.32 7.63 -16.48
C ASP A 443 -1.37 8.83 -16.55
N PHE A 444 -0.22 8.68 -15.92
CA PHE A 444 0.78 9.73 -15.86
C PHE A 444 2.20 9.17 -16.00
N ARG A 445 3.14 10.05 -16.31
CA ARG A 445 4.57 9.74 -16.37
C ARG A 445 5.31 10.62 -15.39
N LEU A 446 6.34 10.08 -14.73
CA LEU A 446 7.18 10.85 -13.82
C LEU A 446 8.12 11.75 -14.61
N ILE A 447 8.19 13.03 -14.24
CA ILE A 447 9.11 14.01 -14.82
C ILE A 447 10.35 14.13 -13.96
N GLU A 448 10.17 14.23 -12.64
CA GLU A 448 11.23 14.48 -11.69
C GLU A 448 10.94 13.74 -10.38
N VAL A 449 11.94 13.03 -9.88
CA VAL A 449 11.93 12.42 -8.55
C VAL A 449 13.16 12.94 -7.81
N SER A 450 12.95 13.81 -6.84
CA SER A 450 14.03 14.46 -6.09
C SER A 450 13.88 14.22 -4.59
N GLN A 451 15.03 14.07 -3.91
CA GLN A 451 15.10 13.91 -2.47
C GLN A 451 16.11 14.90 -1.89
N ASN A 452 15.60 15.88 -1.15
CA ASN A 452 16.41 16.84 -0.39
C ASN A 452 16.32 16.54 1.11
N GLY A 453 17.30 15.79 1.63
CA GLY A 453 17.31 15.31 3.01
C GLY A 453 16.11 14.40 3.31
N ARG A 454 15.24 14.81 4.24
CA ARG A 454 14.03 14.07 4.62
C ARG A 454 12.81 14.34 3.73
N ARG A 455 12.87 15.34 2.85
CA ARG A 455 11.75 15.71 1.97
C ARG A 455 11.88 14.99 0.64
N ARG A 456 10.90 14.15 0.34
CA ARG A 456 10.74 13.42 -0.93
C ARG A 456 9.73 14.16 -1.79
N ARG A 457 10.05 14.42 -3.06
CA ARG A 457 9.17 15.08 -4.00
C ARG A 457 9.19 14.33 -5.32
N ALA A 458 8.03 13.88 -5.77
CA ALA A 458 7.83 13.30 -7.08
C ALA A 458 6.87 14.20 -7.89
N ILE A 459 7.25 14.52 -9.11
CA ILE A 459 6.46 15.35 -10.03
C ILE A 459 6.12 14.51 -11.24
N GLY A 460 4.83 14.45 -11.57
CA GLY A 460 4.31 13.73 -12.71
C GLY A 460 3.68 14.62 -13.77
N SER A 461 3.36 14.03 -14.94
CA SER A 461 2.64 14.66 -16.04
C SER A 461 1.62 13.70 -16.63
N ILE A 462 0.35 14.05 -16.60
CA ILE A 462 -0.74 13.41 -17.33
C ILE A 462 -0.67 13.86 -18.79
N ARG A 463 -0.37 15.14 -19.01
CA ARG A 463 -0.29 15.74 -20.35
C ARG A 463 0.68 15.04 -21.29
N SER A 464 1.81 14.54 -20.80
CA SER A 464 2.79 13.80 -21.61
C SER A 464 2.18 12.53 -22.20
N VAL A 465 1.45 11.76 -21.40
CA VAL A 465 0.78 10.52 -21.81
C VAL A 465 -0.36 10.81 -22.78
N LEU A 466 -1.21 11.79 -22.45
CA LEU A 466 -2.29 12.21 -23.34
C LEU A 466 -1.79 12.70 -24.68
N LYS A 467 -0.65 13.43 -24.71
CA LYS A 467 -0.03 13.89 -25.96
C LYS A 467 0.47 12.73 -26.82
N GLU A 468 1.07 11.72 -26.17
CA GLU A 468 1.55 10.52 -26.85
C GLU A 468 0.40 9.66 -27.39
N GLN A 469 -0.64 9.46 -26.58
CA GLN A 469 -1.86 8.75 -27.01
C GLN A 469 -2.53 9.45 -28.21
N ARG A 470 -2.64 10.78 -28.15
CA ARG A 470 -3.18 11.57 -29.29
C ARG A 470 -2.26 11.50 -30.51
N ALA A 471 -0.94 11.44 -30.32
CA ALA A 471 -0.02 11.28 -31.44
C ALA A 471 -0.14 9.89 -32.07
N ALA A 472 -0.25 8.84 -31.26
CA ALA A 472 -0.47 7.48 -31.74
C ALA A 472 -1.82 7.33 -32.48
N GLN A 473 -2.91 7.87 -31.89
CA GLN A 473 -4.23 7.90 -32.55
C GLN A 473 -4.19 8.67 -33.89
N ARG A 474 -3.42 9.76 -33.92
CA ARG A 474 -3.22 10.52 -35.14
C ARG A 474 -2.49 9.72 -36.22
N GLU A 475 -1.43 9.02 -35.87
CA GLU A 475 -0.69 8.17 -36.80
C GLU A 475 -1.53 7.00 -37.29
N GLU A 476 -2.30 6.37 -36.41
CA GLU A 476 -3.23 5.31 -36.79
C GLU A 476 -4.31 5.81 -37.74
N PHE A 477 -4.88 6.99 -37.45
CA PHE A 477 -5.85 7.63 -38.35
C PHE A 477 -5.26 7.90 -39.74
N TRP A 478 -4.02 8.42 -39.82
CA TRP A 478 -3.34 8.67 -41.10
C TRP A 478 -3.07 7.39 -41.89
N LYS A 479 -2.91 6.24 -41.24
CA LYS A 479 -2.75 4.94 -41.94
C LYS A 479 -4.08 4.37 -42.43
N THR A 480 -5.19 4.73 -41.83
CA THR A 480 -6.52 4.16 -42.09
C THR A 480 -7.45 5.09 -42.83
N CYS A 481 -7.06 6.37 -43.05
CA CYS A 481 -7.88 7.35 -43.76
C CYS A 481 -7.87 7.12 -45.26
N GLU A 482 -9.06 7.07 -45.88
CA GLU A 482 -9.29 6.88 -47.29
C GLU A 482 -10.22 7.97 -47.84
N VAL A 483 -9.93 8.44 -49.05
CA VAL A 483 -10.79 9.40 -49.74
C VAL A 483 -12.15 8.76 -50.05
N GLY A 484 -13.24 9.47 -49.76
CA GLY A 484 -14.61 9.00 -49.94
C GLY A 484 -15.23 8.28 -48.76
N LYS A 485 -14.46 7.90 -47.73
CA LYS A 485 -14.96 7.23 -46.52
C LYS A 485 -15.63 8.21 -45.56
N ARG A 486 -16.72 7.80 -44.95
CA ARG A 486 -17.47 8.61 -43.97
C ARG A 486 -16.95 8.41 -42.55
N TYR A 487 -16.88 9.50 -41.80
CA TYR A 487 -16.44 9.55 -40.42
C TYR A 487 -17.38 10.45 -39.60
N LYS A 488 -17.59 10.10 -38.35
CA LYS A 488 -18.27 10.98 -37.40
C LYS A 488 -17.23 11.88 -36.75
N GLY A 489 -17.44 13.18 -36.78
CA GLY A 489 -16.56 14.15 -36.19
C GLY A 489 -17.32 15.18 -35.37
N VAL A 490 -16.64 15.87 -34.49
CA VAL A 490 -17.20 16.92 -33.63
C VAL A 490 -16.71 18.28 -34.10
N VAL A 491 -17.64 19.23 -34.33
CA VAL A 491 -17.29 20.59 -34.70
C VAL A 491 -16.62 21.30 -33.54
N LYS A 492 -15.35 21.68 -33.70
CA LYS A 492 -14.55 22.35 -32.63
C LYS A 492 -14.54 23.87 -32.81
N SER A 493 -14.52 24.39 -34.03
CA SER A 493 -14.53 25.82 -34.26
C SER A 493 -15.15 26.16 -35.63
N LEU A 494 -15.74 27.34 -35.73
CA LEU A 494 -16.31 27.90 -36.93
C LEU A 494 -15.52 29.14 -37.34
N THR A 495 -15.27 29.26 -38.65
CA THR A 495 -14.62 30.42 -39.24
C THR A 495 -15.47 30.92 -40.40
N SER A 496 -15.24 32.13 -40.93
CA SER A 496 -16.01 32.69 -42.03
C SER A 496 -15.98 31.90 -43.35
N TYR A 497 -14.95 31.03 -43.49
CA TYR A 497 -14.74 30.22 -44.69
C TYR A 497 -15.05 28.74 -44.51
N GLY A 498 -15.36 28.28 -43.28
CA GLY A 498 -15.69 26.88 -43.03
C GLY A 498 -15.74 26.47 -41.58
N ALA A 499 -15.99 25.18 -41.35
CA ALA A 499 -16.03 24.54 -40.04
C ALA A 499 -14.85 23.59 -39.85
N PHE A 500 -14.21 23.64 -38.68
CA PHE A 500 -13.18 22.67 -38.29
C PHE A 500 -13.81 21.58 -37.48
N VAL A 501 -13.58 20.34 -37.92
CA VAL A 501 -14.14 19.11 -37.32
C VAL A 501 -13.01 18.22 -36.83
N ASP A 502 -13.14 17.75 -35.63
CA ASP A 502 -12.23 16.78 -35.02
C ASP A 502 -12.71 15.35 -35.30
N LEU A 503 -11.88 14.59 -36.00
CA LEU A 503 -12.14 13.21 -36.42
C LEU A 503 -11.50 12.16 -35.46
N GLY A 504 -11.24 12.55 -34.21
CA GLY A 504 -10.55 11.70 -33.22
C GLY A 504 -9.05 12.00 -33.15
N GLY A 505 -8.69 13.29 -33.03
CA GLY A 505 -7.31 13.78 -32.89
C GLY A 505 -6.70 14.36 -34.18
N VAL A 506 -7.41 14.29 -35.30
CA VAL A 506 -7.04 14.93 -36.56
C VAL A 506 -8.13 15.92 -36.98
N PHE A 507 -7.72 17.15 -37.25
CA PHE A 507 -8.66 18.21 -37.68
C PHE A 507 -8.83 18.20 -39.18
N GLY A 508 -10.08 18.06 -39.63
CA GLY A 508 -10.48 18.29 -41.02
C GLY A 508 -11.24 19.61 -41.14
N MET A 509 -11.22 20.21 -42.31
CA MET A 509 -11.97 21.44 -42.65
C MET A 509 -13.08 21.15 -43.62
N ILE A 510 -14.30 21.56 -43.28
CA ILE A 510 -15.43 21.62 -44.20
C ILE A 510 -15.47 23.04 -44.70
N HIS A 511 -15.25 23.25 -46.01
CA HIS A 511 -15.39 24.56 -46.64
C HIS A 511 -16.86 24.98 -46.63
N ILE A 512 -17.18 26.29 -46.57
CA ILE A 512 -18.54 26.82 -46.53
C ILE A 512 -19.38 26.33 -47.69
N SER A 513 -18.79 26.17 -48.88
CA SER A 513 -19.45 25.63 -50.06
C SER A 513 -19.82 24.15 -49.95
N GLU A 514 -19.27 23.41 -49.04
CA GLU A 514 -19.52 21.97 -48.78
C GLU A 514 -20.49 21.73 -47.60
N LEU A 515 -20.87 22.79 -46.87
CA LEU A 515 -21.82 22.71 -45.75
C LEU A 515 -23.28 22.70 -46.23
N SER A 516 -23.61 23.48 -47.24
CA SER A 516 -24.98 23.56 -47.76
C SER A 516 -25.02 23.62 -49.29
N TRP A 517 -26.11 23.13 -49.88
CA TRP A 517 -26.44 23.29 -51.28
C TRP A 517 -26.94 24.71 -51.61
N THR A 518 -27.43 25.46 -50.59
CA THR A 518 -27.85 26.86 -50.72
C THR A 518 -26.71 27.77 -50.28
N HIS A 519 -26.74 29.03 -50.76
CA HIS A 519 -25.76 30.03 -50.39
C HIS A 519 -25.99 30.48 -48.93
N ILE A 520 -25.04 30.16 -48.02
CA ILE A 520 -25.06 30.58 -46.64
C ILE A 520 -24.00 31.67 -46.39
N LYS A 521 -24.26 32.59 -45.47
CA LYS A 521 -23.33 33.69 -45.15
C LYS A 521 -22.28 33.26 -44.10
N HIS A 522 -22.66 32.36 -43.22
CA HIS A 522 -21.78 31.87 -42.16
C HIS A 522 -22.06 30.37 -41.81
N PRO A 523 -21.06 29.56 -41.51
CA PRO A 523 -21.25 28.16 -41.16
C PRO A 523 -22.20 27.89 -39.99
N SER A 524 -22.35 28.86 -39.07
CA SER A 524 -23.27 28.74 -37.90
C SER A 524 -24.76 28.66 -38.31
N GLU A 525 -25.10 28.93 -39.57
CA GLU A 525 -26.46 28.73 -40.07
C GLU A 525 -26.81 27.24 -40.28
N VAL A 526 -25.80 26.35 -40.32
CA VAL A 526 -25.97 24.93 -40.62
C VAL A 526 -25.47 24.03 -39.46
N VAL A 527 -24.36 24.40 -38.81
CA VAL A 527 -23.73 23.60 -37.76
C VAL A 527 -23.26 24.49 -36.60
N ASN A 528 -23.33 23.99 -35.38
CA ASN A 528 -22.86 24.69 -34.17
C ASN A 528 -21.59 24.03 -33.61
N VAL A 529 -20.85 24.78 -32.80
CA VAL A 529 -19.70 24.24 -32.07
C VAL A 529 -20.19 23.20 -31.05
N GLY A 530 -19.62 22.01 -31.09
CA GLY A 530 -20.02 20.86 -30.27
C GLY A 530 -20.91 19.84 -30.98
N ASP A 531 -21.47 20.17 -32.16
CA ASP A 531 -22.31 19.23 -32.92
C ASP A 531 -21.48 18.06 -33.46
N THR A 532 -22.08 16.87 -33.38
CA THR A 532 -21.51 15.68 -34.03
C THR A 532 -22.03 15.60 -35.45
N VAL A 533 -21.15 15.70 -36.45
CA VAL A 533 -21.46 15.70 -37.86
C VAL A 533 -20.91 14.47 -38.57
N ASP A 534 -21.68 13.95 -39.54
CA ASP A 534 -21.24 12.83 -40.37
C ASP A 534 -20.62 13.40 -41.66
N VAL A 535 -19.33 13.25 -41.84
CA VAL A 535 -18.55 13.86 -42.90
C VAL A 535 -17.78 12.82 -43.70
N TYR A 536 -17.56 13.07 -44.99
CA TYR A 536 -16.69 12.22 -45.78
C TYR A 536 -15.41 12.98 -46.19
N ILE A 537 -14.34 12.22 -46.37
CA ILE A 537 -13.06 12.80 -46.80
C ILE A 537 -13.12 13.08 -48.29
N LYS A 538 -12.98 14.34 -48.65
CA LYS A 538 -12.97 14.79 -50.05
C LYS A 538 -11.58 14.73 -50.65
N ASP A 539 -10.60 15.22 -49.91
CA ASP A 539 -9.22 15.32 -50.35
C ASP A 539 -8.25 15.26 -49.16
N ILE A 540 -7.10 14.64 -49.36
CA ILE A 540 -6.05 14.49 -48.34
C ILE A 540 -4.76 15.09 -48.89
N ASN A 541 -4.26 16.11 -48.22
CA ASN A 541 -2.94 16.65 -48.50
C ASN A 541 -1.93 16.12 -47.51
N GLU A 542 -1.13 15.14 -47.91
CA GLU A 542 -0.14 14.48 -47.07
C GLU A 542 1.03 15.39 -46.64
N GLU A 543 1.46 16.32 -47.53
CA GLU A 543 2.58 17.23 -47.24
C GLU A 543 2.20 18.24 -46.15
N THR A 544 1.01 18.81 -46.21
CA THR A 544 0.54 19.80 -45.24
C THR A 544 -0.27 19.20 -44.10
N LYS A 545 -0.50 17.87 -44.13
CA LYS A 545 -1.33 17.13 -43.15
C LYS A 545 -2.70 17.78 -42.93
N LYS A 546 -3.34 18.22 -44.04
CA LYS A 546 -4.67 18.82 -44.02
C LYS A 546 -5.67 17.91 -44.72
N ILE A 547 -6.86 17.81 -44.14
CA ILE A 547 -7.95 17.00 -44.66
C ILE A 547 -9.11 17.94 -45.04
N SER A 548 -9.53 17.86 -46.27
CA SER A 548 -10.73 18.54 -46.76
C SER A 548 -11.92 17.60 -46.63
N LEU A 549 -12.95 18.08 -45.96
CA LEU A 549 -14.16 17.31 -45.66
C LEU A 549 -15.34 17.79 -46.45
N GLY A 550 -16.24 16.87 -46.81
CA GLY A 550 -17.54 17.16 -47.39
C GLY A 550 -18.65 16.76 -46.42
N PHE A 551 -19.66 17.61 -46.29
CA PHE A 551 -20.83 17.40 -45.44
C PHE A 551 -22.10 17.12 -46.25
N LYS A 552 -22.15 17.59 -47.54
CA LYS A 552 -23.30 17.46 -48.42
C LYS A 552 -23.63 15.99 -48.70
N ASN A 553 -24.86 15.58 -48.45
CA ASN A 553 -25.38 14.30 -48.91
C ASN A 553 -25.81 14.39 -50.39
N ALA A 554 -25.53 13.37 -51.19
CA ALA A 554 -25.92 13.30 -52.56
C ALA A 554 -27.46 13.27 -52.74
N GLU A 555 -28.13 12.68 -51.73
CA GLU A 555 -29.61 12.57 -51.72
C GLU A 555 -30.33 13.93 -51.57
N ASP A 556 -29.67 14.89 -50.91
CA ASP A 556 -30.18 16.23 -50.66
C ASP A 556 -29.81 17.20 -51.81
N ASN A 557 -29.27 16.68 -52.95
CA ASN A 557 -28.91 17.49 -54.11
C ASN A 557 -30.18 18.08 -54.76
N PRO A 558 -30.39 19.41 -54.74
CA PRO A 558 -31.59 20.02 -55.28
C PRO A 558 -31.85 19.67 -56.78
N TRP A 559 -30.76 19.44 -57.52
CA TRP A 559 -30.87 19.06 -58.92
C TRP A 559 -31.35 17.62 -59.15
N GLU A 560 -31.02 16.69 -58.25
CA GLU A 560 -31.57 15.34 -58.29
C GLU A 560 -33.00 15.29 -57.77
N ILE A 561 -33.33 16.09 -56.76
CA ILE A 561 -34.70 16.27 -56.28
C ILE A 561 -35.58 16.85 -57.43
N LEU A 562 -35.09 17.87 -58.19
CA LEU A 562 -35.74 18.43 -59.29
C LEU A 562 -35.97 17.38 -60.38
N LYS A 563 -34.96 16.60 -60.73
CA LYS A 563 -35.01 15.55 -61.75
C LYS A 563 -36.05 14.47 -61.44
N ASN A 564 -36.13 14.05 -60.16
CA ASN A 564 -36.99 12.95 -59.78
C ASN A 564 -38.44 13.39 -59.52
N ASN A 565 -38.65 14.60 -58.98
CA ASN A 565 -39.97 15.03 -58.49
C ASN A 565 -40.67 16.04 -59.44
N TYR A 566 -39.89 16.75 -60.26
CA TYR A 566 -40.42 17.82 -61.11
C TYR A 566 -39.94 17.69 -62.58
N PRO A 567 -40.40 16.68 -63.30
CA PRO A 567 -40.05 16.52 -64.73
C PRO A 567 -40.61 17.66 -65.55
N GLU A 568 -40.07 17.81 -66.81
CA GLU A 568 -40.57 18.76 -67.79
C GLU A 568 -42.07 18.58 -67.98
N GLY A 569 -42.78 19.70 -68.05
CA GLY A 569 -44.25 19.69 -68.15
C GLY A 569 -45.00 19.81 -66.85
N THR A 570 -44.33 19.68 -65.68
CA THR A 570 -44.97 19.77 -64.37
C THR A 570 -45.27 21.23 -64.00
N VAL A 571 -46.40 21.44 -63.37
CA VAL A 571 -46.81 22.76 -62.87
C VAL A 571 -46.25 22.89 -61.43
N VAL A 572 -45.50 23.95 -61.15
CA VAL A 572 -44.86 24.24 -59.90
C VAL A 572 -45.25 25.60 -59.31
N LYS A 573 -45.33 25.68 -58.01
CA LYS A 573 -45.45 26.99 -57.33
C LYS A 573 -44.05 27.51 -57.11
N ALA A 574 -43.76 28.67 -57.75
CA ALA A 574 -42.44 29.27 -57.62
C ALA A 574 -42.59 30.71 -57.10
N THR A 575 -41.66 31.08 -56.21
CA THR A 575 -41.63 32.41 -55.58
C THR A 575 -40.68 33.29 -56.34
N ILE A 576 -41.16 34.50 -56.81
CA ILE A 576 -40.35 35.47 -57.56
C ILE A 576 -39.24 36.00 -56.62
N VAL A 577 -37.99 35.77 -57.00
CA VAL A 577 -36.79 36.18 -56.20
C VAL A 577 -36.17 37.43 -56.79
N GLY A 578 -36.30 37.61 -58.08
CA GLY A 578 -35.73 38.79 -58.80
C GLY A 578 -36.37 39.08 -60.14
N LEU A 579 -36.38 40.34 -60.50
CA LEU A 579 -36.90 40.83 -61.82
C LEU A 579 -35.76 41.44 -62.60
N THR A 580 -35.67 41.08 -63.86
CA THR A 580 -34.69 41.62 -64.82
C THR A 580 -35.42 42.14 -66.05
N THR A 581 -34.74 42.85 -66.97
CA THR A 581 -35.32 43.40 -68.18
C THR A 581 -35.84 42.36 -69.16
N PHE A 582 -35.32 41.10 -69.06
CA PHE A 582 -35.67 40.02 -69.99
C PHE A 582 -36.56 38.94 -69.39
N GLY A 583 -36.85 39.04 -68.05
CA GLY A 583 -37.69 38.04 -67.38
C GLY A 583 -37.68 38.13 -65.90
N ALA A 584 -38.32 37.14 -65.22
CA ALA A 584 -38.39 37.01 -63.77
C ALA A 584 -37.68 35.72 -63.34
N PHE A 585 -36.85 35.83 -62.28
CA PHE A 585 -36.29 34.64 -61.61
C PHE A 585 -37.24 34.18 -60.51
N ALA A 586 -37.62 32.93 -60.57
CA ALA A 586 -38.57 32.32 -59.66
C ALA A 586 -37.92 31.09 -58.97
N ASN A 587 -37.89 31.08 -57.66
CA ASN A 587 -37.38 29.98 -56.88
C ASN A 587 -38.41 28.84 -56.88
N ILE A 588 -38.01 27.66 -57.34
CA ILE A 588 -38.86 26.47 -57.48
C ILE A 588 -38.72 25.63 -56.21
N ILE A 589 -37.49 25.36 -55.84
CA ILE A 589 -37.08 24.64 -54.62
C ILE A 589 -35.84 25.34 -54.02
N PRO A 590 -35.59 25.27 -52.73
CA PRO A 590 -34.42 25.91 -52.13
C PRO A 590 -33.14 25.58 -52.91
N GLY A 591 -32.47 26.60 -53.45
CA GLY A 591 -31.24 26.48 -54.23
C GLY A 591 -31.40 26.33 -55.75
N ILE A 592 -32.60 26.31 -56.28
CA ILE A 592 -32.84 26.30 -57.73
C ILE A 592 -33.81 27.42 -58.12
N ASP A 593 -33.31 28.33 -58.91
CA ASP A 593 -34.10 29.42 -59.53
C ASP A 593 -34.33 29.12 -61.00
N GLY A 594 -35.59 29.18 -61.42
CA GLY A 594 -36.00 29.11 -62.83
C GLY A 594 -36.19 30.49 -63.42
N LEU A 595 -36.01 30.59 -64.71
CA LEU A 595 -36.23 31.83 -65.48
C LEU A 595 -37.59 31.78 -66.18
N ILE A 596 -38.46 32.73 -65.90
CA ILE A 596 -39.66 33.01 -66.69
C ILE A 596 -39.32 34.14 -67.63
N HIS A 597 -39.13 33.81 -68.92
CA HIS A 597 -38.86 34.83 -69.94
C HIS A 597 -40.02 35.77 -70.04
N ILE A 598 -39.80 37.08 -70.40
CA ILE A 598 -40.83 38.10 -70.45
C ILE A 598 -42.00 37.70 -71.40
N SER A 599 -41.75 36.98 -72.50
CA SER A 599 -42.75 36.46 -73.41
C SER A 599 -43.59 35.28 -72.86
N GLN A 600 -43.18 34.73 -71.73
CA GLN A 600 -43.80 33.56 -71.05
C GLN A 600 -44.52 33.94 -69.76
N ILE A 601 -44.61 35.25 -69.43
CA ILE A 601 -45.28 35.72 -68.20
C ILE A 601 -46.80 35.88 -68.49
N ALA A 602 -47.21 36.52 -69.60
CA ALA A 602 -48.61 36.77 -69.91
C ALA A 602 -48.88 36.65 -71.44
N ASN A 603 -50.19 36.56 -71.84
CA ASN A 603 -50.60 36.52 -73.22
C ASN A 603 -50.56 37.87 -73.91
N LYS A 604 -50.41 38.97 -73.12
CA LYS A 604 -50.28 40.33 -73.63
C LYS A 604 -48.85 40.76 -73.67
N ARG A 605 -48.45 41.54 -74.67
CA ARG A 605 -47.11 42.10 -74.71
C ARG A 605 -46.90 43.05 -73.51
N ILE A 606 -45.95 42.73 -72.63
CA ILE A 606 -45.58 43.54 -71.46
C ILE A 606 -44.24 44.21 -71.73
N GLU A 607 -44.08 45.47 -71.32
CA GLU A 607 -42.85 46.21 -71.53
C GLU A 607 -41.79 45.85 -70.43
N LYS A 608 -42.25 45.58 -69.24
CA LYS A 608 -41.39 45.23 -68.14
C LYS A 608 -42.04 44.13 -67.28
N PRO A 609 -41.29 43.10 -66.78
CA PRO A 609 -41.82 42.07 -65.88
C PRO A 609 -42.39 42.64 -64.57
N ALA A 610 -41.90 43.79 -64.10
CA ALA A 610 -42.36 44.48 -62.94
C ALA A 610 -43.78 45.05 -63.00
N ASP A 611 -44.35 45.12 -64.22
CA ASP A 611 -45.75 45.63 -64.46
C ASP A 611 -46.79 44.56 -64.07
N VAL A 612 -46.37 43.26 -64.02
CA VAL A 612 -47.24 42.13 -63.72
C VAL A 612 -46.83 41.35 -62.46
N LEU A 613 -45.54 41.33 -62.17
CA LEU A 613 -44.99 40.55 -61.10
C LEU A 613 -44.22 41.39 -60.06
N LYS A 614 -44.25 41.02 -58.78
CA LYS A 614 -43.46 41.66 -57.75
C LYS A 614 -42.55 40.61 -57.10
N VAL A 615 -41.40 41.05 -56.61
CA VAL A 615 -40.51 40.20 -55.83
C VAL A 615 -41.26 39.75 -54.59
N GLY A 616 -41.29 38.41 -54.31
CA GLY A 616 -42.00 37.79 -53.21
C GLY A 616 -43.36 37.17 -53.61
N ASP A 617 -43.88 37.44 -54.85
CA ASP A 617 -45.09 36.80 -55.32
C ASP A 617 -44.89 35.28 -55.53
N VAL A 618 -45.90 34.51 -55.14
CA VAL A 618 -45.94 33.07 -55.45
C VAL A 618 -46.78 32.86 -56.67
N VAL A 619 -46.19 32.37 -57.75
CA VAL A 619 -46.78 32.12 -59.00
C VAL A 619 -46.81 30.66 -59.40
N GLU A 620 -47.86 30.25 -60.12
CA GLU A 620 -47.88 28.90 -60.69
C GLU A 620 -47.29 29.00 -62.13
N ALA A 621 -46.27 28.17 -62.34
CA ALA A 621 -45.61 28.14 -63.65
C ALA A 621 -45.34 26.70 -64.08
N LYS A 622 -45.42 26.46 -65.38
CA LYS A 622 -45.11 25.15 -65.98
C LYS A 622 -43.63 25.07 -66.35
N ILE A 623 -42.93 24.01 -65.97
CA ILE A 623 -41.57 23.77 -66.42
C ILE A 623 -41.56 23.44 -67.92
N THR A 624 -40.91 24.26 -68.73
CA THR A 624 -40.83 24.07 -70.13
C THR A 624 -39.59 23.35 -70.62
N ALA A 625 -38.48 23.56 -69.98
CA ALA A 625 -37.23 22.88 -70.25
C ALA A 625 -36.31 22.90 -69.05
N ILE A 626 -35.52 21.83 -68.85
CA ILE A 626 -34.50 21.71 -67.80
C ILE A 626 -33.17 21.41 -68.53
N ASP A 627 -32.23 22.33 -68.43
CA ASP A 627 -30.85 22.13 -68.86
C ASP A 627 -29.98 21.79 -67.70
N PHE A 628 -29.69 20.50 -67.53
CA PHE A 628 -28.86 19.97 -66.39
C PHE A 628 -27.39 20.36 -66.54
N ASP A 629 -26.88 20.54 -67.79
CA ASP A 629 -25.45 20.86 -67.99
C ASP A 629 -25.16 22.32 -67.62
N LYS A 630 -26.06 23.22 -68.04
CA LYS A 630 -25.96 24.67 -67.75
C LYS A 630 -26.65 25.07 -66.46
N LYS A 631 -27.27 24.11 -65.78
CA LYS A 631 -28.02 24.32 -64.54
C LYS A 631 -29.05 25.47 -64.68
N ARG A 632 -29.93 25.36 -65.65
CA ARG A 632 -30.99 26.34 -65.92
C ARG A 632 -32.34 25.67 -66.05
N VAL A 633 -33.36 26.29 -65.47
CA VAL A 633 -34.75 25.85 -65.60
C VAL A 633 -35.53 26.95 -66.21
N SER A 634 -36.23 26.64 -67.30
CA SER A 634 -37.13 27.57 -67.99
C SER A 634 -38.57 27.32 -67.55
N LEU A 635 -39.26 28.39 -67.22
CA LEU A 635 -40.61 28.36 -66.67
C LEU A 635 -41.53 29.17 -67.59
N SER A 636 -42.78 28.75 -67.70
CA SER A 636 -43.81 29.47 -68.40
C SER A 636 -45.12 29.58 -67.61
N MET A 637 -45.57 30.77 -67.33
CA MET A 637 -46.89 31.04 -66.76
C MET A 637 -47.96 31.05 -67.89
N ARG A 638 -47.55 31.51 -69.08
CA ARG A 638 -48.44 31.56 -70.27
C ARG A 638 -48.99 30.17 -70.59
N ALA A 639 -48.26 29.11 -70.43
CA ALA A 639 -48.70 27.73 -70.72
C ALA A 639 -49.85 27.24 -69.83
N LEU A 640 -50.21 27.97 -68.76
CA LEU A 640 -51.31 27.68 -67.82
C LEU A 640 -52.58 28.56 -68.12
N LEU A 641 -52.48 29.54 -68.95
CA LEU A 641 -53.60 30.42 -69.30
C LEU A 641 -54.55 29.76 -70.35
N PRO A 642 -55.89 29.97 -70.28
CA PRO A 642 -56.86 29.40 -71.22
C PRO A 642 -56.57 29.76 -72.67
N GLU A 643 -56.86 28.86 -73.62
CA GLU A 643 -56.57 28.99 -75.00
C GLU A 643 -57.29 30.20 -75.67
N ASP A 644 -58.40 30.65 -75.11
CA ASP A 644 -59.18 31.80 -75.65
C ASP A 644 -58.48 33.17 -75.53
N GLU A 645 -57.39 33.23 -74.79
CA GLU A 645 -56.54 34.42 -74.65
C GLU A 645 -55.19 34.32 -75.38
N GLN A 646 -54.99 33.31 -76.27
CA GLN A 646 -53.74 33.13 -77.00
C GLN A 646 -53.86 33.86 -78.39
N ALA A 647 -53.19 35.02 -78.54
CA ALA A 647 -53.00 35.65 -79.80
C ALA A 647 -52.02 34.86 -80.69
N PRO A 648 -52.24 34.69 -81.98
CA PRO A 648 -51.40 33.88 -82.85
C PRO A 648 -49.96 34.42 -82.91
N ALA A 649 -49.00 33.55 -82.85
CA ALA A 649 -47.60 33.86 -83.05
C ALA A 649 -47.36 34.20 -84.49
N GLU A 650 -46.98 35.43 -84.78
CA GLU A 650 -46.44 35.81 -86.12
C GLU A 650 -45.11 35.12 -86.34
N SER A 651 -45.04 34.26 -87.35
CA SER A 651 -43.83 33.69 -87.92
C SER A 651 -42.92 34.79 -88.45
N GLU A 652 -41.78 35.03 -87.81
CA GLU A 652 -40.73 35.81 -88.43
C GLU A 652 -39.98 34.90 -89.41
N GLU A 653 -40.21 35.17 -90.70
CA GLU A 653 -39.42 34.71 -91.84
C GLU A 653 -37.98 35.19 -91.72
N THR A 654 -37.10 34.31 -92.05
CA THR A 654 -35.70 34.55 -92.36
C THR A 654 -35.50 35.57 -93.49
N ALA A 655 -34.62 36.55 -93.29
CA ALA A 655 -33.88 37.19 -94.33
C ALA A 655 -32.49 37.62 -93.85
N GLU A 656 -31.49 37.02 -94.50
CA GLU A 656 -30.06 37.32 -94.64
C GLU A 656 -29.19 37.54 -93.42
#